data_f3299b6e8c2595f28b057c0f76758492
#
_entry.id   f3299b6e8c2595f28b057c0f76758492
#
_cell.length_a   1.000
_cell.length_b   1.000
_cell.length_c   1.000
_cell.angle_alpha   90.00
_cell.angle_beta   90.00
_cell.angle_gamma   90.00
#
_symmetry.space_group_name_H-M   'P 1'
#
loop_
_entity.id
_entity.type
_entity.pdbx_description
1 polymer ?
#
loop_
_entity_poly.entity_id
_entity_poly.type
_entity_poly.pdbx_seq_one_letter_code
_entity_poly.pdbx_strand_id
1 'polypeptide(L)'
;QGTRTTEGVPTGLITVPSAQERSGDFLGQASSLTGKVSGTYLASLLSQKLGYAVSAGEPYYTTGCSSTSACVFPGATIPQNVWSTPATNLLNYIPAPNSGVDQFSTSAFPETVRDDKASRRVDANTHWGQLSLYYFLDNYRVDNPYPQQQGGASIPGFDALTYGQAQLITLSDAKAFGSGTVNDFHIGFLRYANVIGQPQGGLGVSLASQGFASGPTGIVVQAPQFEGVENIAFPSFVMGVPITNETQNNNTLFLSDTFSKVFSPHTLKFGGQFHWDQVNEHPNATFNGTFNITGTQTGNAFADFLLGLPSNFTQSSGEPFYLRDRYTGLFAQDSWRIRHDLIFNFGLRWEYIMPFWEKYNQLQTIIPGRQSVVYPNAPAGLVVPGDPGIPSTIAPSKPDNFAPRLGVAYSPGFDHGILNKIFGTSGNSSIRASYGMFYTAFPGLSAGIMYAVPPFGYTYLSSTPPLLATPFISAANGTQAGNPFPITFPPHNVSPSNPYTSFDFSSVIPISGDPYFYYRNDVPYTENYMFSFERQITPHTLLTMSYVGNQGHHLLGVVSTNPGDQALCLSLSQPSAVAPGSPTCGPFAEDAVITSSTRQVYRGTRVGLGPNYGEVTAQETIANSNYDALETTLRYTGRRSSFLLGYTYSKSIDQASNLGEQLNPLDLRGTRAISAFDMKHNFVASYQLALPFDQLFRRNNRLTDGWSLAGTTRFSTGLPVTLYDDSDNSLLGTLGNGINNNLLDTPDYDGAPLEINTNPRNGKSAFNVAAFSPETLGHLGNASRRFFYGPGINNFDLTLNKLVRLTESKSLEFRLEAFNAFNHAQFYGPASVDGEVNDPNFGRIVSAASPRLLQLATKFSF
;
A
#
# COMPACT_ATOMS: atom_id res chain seq x y z
N GLN A 1 -17.12 9.99 -23.48
CA GLN A 1 -17.40 8.67 -22.88
C GLN A 1 -17.97 8.90 -21.50
N GLY A 2 -19.10 8.27 -21.19
CA GLY A 2 -19.68 8.26 -19.85
C GLY A 2 -19.79 6.83 -19.35
N THR A 3 -19.31 6.58 -18.15
CA THR A 3 -19.45 5.31 -17.43
C THR A 3 -20.42 5.51 -16.29
N ARG A 4 -21.35 4.59 -16.15
CA ARG A 4 -22.28 4.50 -15.02
C ARG A 4 -22.26 3.06 -14.58
N THR A 5 -21.73 2.80 -13.41
CA THR A 5 -21.63 1.46 -12.86
C THR A 5 -22.33 1.43 -11.53
N THR A 6 -23.09 0.39 -11.31
CA THR A 6 -23.59 0.02 -9.99
C THR A 6 -23.04 -1.36 -9.74
N GLU A 7 -21.97 -1.43 -8.97
CA GLU A 7 -21.28 -2.68 -8.66
C GLU A 7 -21.72 -3.14 -7.28
N GLY A 8 -22.05 -4.43 -7.15
CA GLY A 8 -22.10 -5.04 -5.84
C GLY A 8 -20.68 -4.96 -5.27
N VAL A 9 -20.54 -4.35 -4.10
CA VAL A 9 -19.29 -4.45 -3.33
C VAL A 9 -18.94 -5.92 -3.18
N PRO A 10 -17.66 -6.33 -3.26
CA PRO A 10 -17.28 -7.72 -3.04
C PRO A 10 -18.00 -8.27 -1.81
N THR A 11 -18.84 -9.27 -2.00
CA THR A 11 -19.67 -9.79 -0.94
C THR A 11 -18.79 -10.44 0.10
N GLY A 12 -18.68 -9.82 1.25
CA GLY A 12 -18.07 -10.37 2.45
C GLY A 12 -19.14 -10.83 3.42
N LEU A 13 -18.88 -11.92 4.10
CA LEU A 13 -19.53 -12.24 5.37
C LEU A 13 -18.60 -11.70 6.45
N ILE A 14 -19.11 -10.76 7.22
CA ILE A 14 -18.40 -10.23 8.40
C ILE A 14 -19.02 -10.79 9.65
N THR A 15 -18.20 -11.09 10.66
CA THR A 15 -18.70 -11.54 11.96
C THR A 15 -19.18 -10.34 12.77
N VAL A 16 -20.42 -10.36 13.19
CA VAL A 16 -21.04 -9.36 14.05
C VAL A 16 -21.56 -10.04 15.31
N PRO A 17 -21.76 -9.31 16.42
CA PRO A 17 -22.22 -9.93 17.65
C PRO A 17 -23.59 -10.60 17.47
N SER A 18 -23.68 -11.83 17.95
CA SER A 18 -24.92 -12.61 18.03
C SER A 18 -25.97 -11.95 18.91
N ALA A 19 -27.20 -12.38 18.82
CA ALA A 19 -28.30 -11.87 19.70
C ALA A 19 -28.02 -12.12 21.19
N GLN A 20 -27.32 -13.21 21.53
CA GLN A 20 -26.90 -13.51 22.90
C GLN A 20 -25.84 -12.54 23.40
N GLU A 21 -24.75 -12.36 22.64
CA GLU A 21 -23.70 -11.42 23.00
C GLU A 21 -24.24 -9.99 23.14
N ARG A 22 -25.15 -9.58 22.25
CA ARG A 22 -25.82 -8.26 22.31
C ARG A 22 -26.67 -8.07 23.59
N SER A 23 -27.02 -9.12 24.29
CA SER A 23 -27.68 -9.07 25.62
C SER A 23 -26.71 -9.22 26.79
N GLY A 24 -25.40 -9.41 26.49
CA GLY A 24 -24.38 -9.64 27.51
C GLY A 24 -24.18 -11.10 27.87
N ASP A 25 -24.84 -12.04 27.18
CA ASP A 25 -24.67 -13.48 27.38
C ASP A 25 -23.59 -14.04 26.44
N PHE A 26 -22.45 -14.39 27.01
CA PHE A 26 -21.30 -14.96 26.32
C PHE A 26 -21.16 -16.46 26.57
N LEU A 27 -22.20 -17.16 27.09
CA LEU A 27 -22.08 -18.59 27.40
C LEU A 27 -21.64 -19.41 26.18
N GLY A 28 -22.14 -19.05 24.99
CA GLY A 28 -21.72 -19.67 23.72
C GLY A 28 -20.28 -19.41 23.32
N GLN A 29 -19.66 -18.36 23.84
CA GLN A 29 -18.28 -17.92 23.61
C GLN A 29 -17.44 -17.92 24.89
N ALA A 30 -17.89 -18.64 25.91
CA ALA A 30 -17.25 -18.58 27.23
C ALA A 30 -15.77 -18.98 27.24
N SER A 31 -15.34 -19.81 26.31
CA SER A 31 -13.94 -20.19 26.11
C SER A 31 -13.04 -19.03 25.64
N SER A 32 -13.59 -17.97 25.08
CA SER A 32 -12.85 -16.78 24.68
C SER A 32 -12.60 -15.81 25.84
N LEU A 33 -13.40 -15.86 26.91
CA LEU A 33 -13.26 -14.94 28.06
C LEU A 33 -12.06 -15.36 28.97
N THR A 34 -10.86 -15.36 28.41
CA THR A 34 -9.63 -15.84 29.07
C THR A 34 -8.90 -14.75 29.85
N GLY A 35 -9.28 -13.50 29.67
CA GLY A 35 -8.61 -12.35 30.25
C GLY A 35 -8.84 -12.18 31.75
N LYS A 36 -8.06 -11.26 32.33
CA LYS A 36 -8.11 -10.89 33.75
C LYS A 36 -8.21 -9.40 33.91
N VAL A 37 -8.73 -8.95 35.02
CA VAL A 37 -8.85 -7.52 35.35
C VAL A 37 -7.45 -6.87 35.39
N SER A 38 -7.20 -5.93 34.50
CA SER A 38 -5.86 -5.41 34.21
C SER A 38 -5.26 -4.50 35.30
N GLY A 39 -6.01 -4.08 36.31
CA GLY A 39 -5.46 -3.22 37.37
C GLY A 39 -6.44 -2.83 38.45
N THR A 40 -5.92 -2.13 39.45
CA THR A 40 -6.69 -1.75 40.63
C THR A 40 -7.78 -0.71 40.36
N TYR A 41 -7.56 0.17 39.39
CA TYR A 41 -8.55 1.18 39.02
C TYR A 41 -9.78 0.53 38.35
N LEU A 42 -9.55 -0.34 37.38
CA LEU A 42 -10.65 -1.08 36.73
C LEU A 42 -11.38 -1.99 37.72
N ALA A 43 -10.63 -2.67 38.62
CA ALA A 43 -11.23 -3.47 39.68
C ALA A 43 -12.16 -2.65 40.56
N SER A 44 -11.76 -1.42 40.92
CA SER A 44 -12.60 -0.50 41.70
C SER A 44 -13.87 -0.08 40.95
N LEU A 45 -13.75 0.26 39.66
CA LEU A 45 -14.87 0.62 38.80
C LEU A 45 -15.87 -0.53 38.67
N LEU A 46 -15.38 -1.74 38.43
CA LEU A 46 -16.21 -2.94 38.34
C LEU A 46 -16.89 -3.24 39.68
N SER A 47 -16.14 -3.17 40.79
CA SER A 47 -16.71 -3.39 42.14
C SER A 47 -17.86 -2.42 42.43
N GLN A 48 -17.68 -1.14 42.10
CA GLN A 48 -18.71 -0.12 42.30
C GLN A 48 -20.00 -0.40 41.50
N LYS A 49 -19.83 -0.79 40.22
CA LYS A 49 -20.97 -1.06 39.34
C LYS A 49 -21.67 -2.39 39.64
N LEU A 50 -20.92 -3.40 40.01
CA LEU A 50 -21.41 -4.76 40.27
C LEU A 50 -22.02 -4.91 41.67
N GLY A 51 -21.60 -4.09 42.65
CA GLY A 51 -22.00 -4.20 44.03
C GLY A 51 -21.36 -5.32 44.82
N TYR A 52 -20.29 -5.94 44.30
CA TYR A 52 -19.43 -6.91 44.99
C TYR A 52 -17.98 -6.64 44.69
N ALA A 53 -17.07 -7.15 45.50
CA ALA A 53 -15.65 -6.92 45.41
C ALA A 53 -15.06 -7.63 44.17
N VAL A 54 -14.30 -6.88 43.36
CA VAL A 54 -13.50 -7.37 42.26
C VAL A 54 -12.05 -6.97 42.51
N SER A 55 -11.11 -7.85 42.24
CA SER A 55 -9.69 -7.62 42.46
C SER A 55 -8.88 -7.57 41.15
N ALA A 56 -7.78 -6.81 41.14
CA ALA A 56 -6.85 -6.84 40.03
C ALA A 56 -6.28 -8.26 39.86
N GLY A 57 -6.17 -8.72 38.62
CA GLY A 57 -5.75 -10.09 38.31
C GLY A 57 -6.85 -11.15 38.41
N GLU A 58 -8.05 -10.78 38.82
CA GLU A 58 -9.19 -11.69 38.86
C GLU A 58 -9.62 -12.06 37.44
N PRO A 59 -9.85 -13.37 37.14
CA PRO A 59 -10.31 -13.76 35.79
C PRO A 59 -11.73 -13.25 35.55
N TYR A 60 -11.99 -12.73 34.32
CA TYR A 60 -13.35 -12.36 33.96
C TYR A 60 -14.29 -13.56 33.97
N TYR A 61 -13.81 -14.69 33.47
CA TYR A 61 -14.51 -15.96 33.55
C TYR A 61 -13.53 -17.13 33.61
N THR A 62 -13.92 -18.20 34.26
CA THR A 62 -13.25 -19.51 34.23
C THR A 62 -14.31 -20.58 33.94
N THR A 63 -13.94 -21.63 33.24
CA THR A 63 -14.88 -22.69 32.85
C THR A 63 -15.68 -23.24 34.05
N GLY A 64 -16.98 -23.15 33.97
CA GLY A 64 -17.88 -23.60 35.04
C GLY A 64 -18.05 -22.62 36.21
N CYS A 65 -17.48 -21.42 36.12
CA CYS A 65 -17.68 -20.41 37.17
C CYS A 65 -19.15 -20.01 37.30
N SER A 66 -19.73 -20.23 38.48
CA SER A 66 -21.11 -19.92 38.82
C SER A 66 -21.22 -19.00 40.05
N SER A 67 -20.13 -18.48 40.57
CA SER A 67 -20.07 -17.67 41.76
C SER A 67 -19.12 -16.48 41.62
N THR A 68 -19.52 -15.33 42.21
CA THR A 68 -18.71 -14.10 42.24
C THR A 68 -17.40 -14.21 43.05
N SER A 69 -17.20 -15.31 43.77
CA SER A 69 -15.93 -15.56 44.43
C SER A 69 -14.89 -16.29 43.58
N ALA A 70 -15.26 -16.75 42.39
CA ALA A 70 -14.40 -17.50 41.49
C ALA A 70 -14.06 -16.76 40.19
N CYS A 71 -14.91 -15.82 39.77
CA CYS A 71 -14.70 -14.95 38.61
C CYS A 71 -15.60 -13.72 38.64
N VAL A 72 -15.24 -12.72 37.85
CA VAL A 72 -16.00 -11.44 37.78
C VAL A 72 -17.41 -11.66 37.23
N PHE A 73 -17.57 -12.52 36.19
CA PHE A 73 -18.84 -12.72 35.50
C PHE A 73 -19.30 -14.18 35.56
N PRO A 74 -19.96 -14.61 36.64
CA PRO A 74 -20.52 -15.96 36.76
C PRO A 74 -21.46 -16.27 35.60
N GLY A 75 -21.36 -17.51 35.06
CA GLY A 75 -22.17 -17.94 33.92
C GLY A 75 -21.80 -17.24 32.60
N ALA A 76 -20.64 -16.62 32.52
CA ALA A 76 -20.19 -15.86 31.36
C ALA A 76 -21.18 -14.74 30.94
N THR A 77 -21.88 -14.13 31.91
CA THR A 77 -22.88 -13.09 31.65
C THR A 77 -22.38 -11.73 32.16
N ILE A 78 -22.25 -10.76 31.24
CA ILE A 78 -21.87 -9.37 31.56
C ILE A 78 -23.13 -8.55 31.76
N PRO A 79 -23.49 -8.17 32.98
CA PRO A 79 -24.72 -7.48 33.23
C PRO A 79 -24.70 -6.03 32.71
N GLN A 80 -25.83 -5.51 32.27
CA GLN A 80 -25.91 -4.20 31.60
C GLN A 80 -25.45 -3.02 32.49
N ASN A 81 -25.54 -3.15 33.82
CA ASN A 81 -25.08 -2.10 34.73
C ASN A 81 -23.58 -1.83 34.70
N VAL A 82 -22.75 -2.77 34.16
CA VAL A 82 -21.32 -2.55 33.97
C VAL A 82 -20.98 -2.04 32.59
N TRP A 83 -21.90 -2.06 31.63
CA TRP A 83 -21.62 -1.59 30.29
C TRP A 83 -21.18 -0.13 30.31
N SER A 84 -20.28 0.22 29.40
CA SER A 84 -19.92 1.61 29.20
C SER A 84 -21.04 2.37 28.49
N THR A 85 -21.23 3.64 28.84
CA THR A 85 -22.26 4.48 28.22
C THR A 85 -22.09 4.56 26.68
N PRO A 86 -20.87 4.77 26.15
CA PRO A 86 -20.69 4.72 24.70
C PRO A 86 -21.10 3.39 24.08
N ALA A 87 -20.73 2.25 24.67
CA ALA A 87 -21.11 0.95 24.13
C ALA A 87 -22.62 0.77 24.06
N THR A 88 -23.33 1.17 25.12
CA THR A 88 -24.79 1.11 25.16
C THR A 88 -25.43 1.96 24.05
N ASN A 89 -24.95 3.17 23.85
CA ASN A 89 -25.51 4.10 22.86
C ASN A 89 -25.15 3.71 21.43
N LEU A 90 -23.95 3.13 21.23
CA LEU A 90 -23.42 2.75 19.92
C LEU A 90 -23.87 1.36 19.44
N LEU A 91 -24.37 0.51 20.34
CA LEU A 91 -24.80 -0.85 19.99
C LEU A 91 -25.86 -0.89 18.86
N ASN A 92 -26.69 0.13 18.75
CA ASN A 92 -27.74 0.21 17.72
C ASN A 92 -27.18 0.46 16.30
N TYR A 93 -25.95 0.94 16.19
CA TYR A 93 -25.27 1.15 14.89
C TYR A 93 -24.60 -0.13 14.37
N ILE A 94 -24.40 -1.13 15.21
CA ILE A 94 -23.89 -2.44 14.78
C ILE A 94 -25.07 -3.25 14.25
N PRO A 95 -25.04 -3.73 12.99
CA PRO A 95 -26.17 -4.48 12.42
C PRO A 95 -26.36 -5.82 13.14
N ALA A 96 -27.62 -6.29 13.19
CA ALA A 96 -27.89 -7.65 13.62
C ALA A 96 -27.45 -8.66 12.53
N PRO A 97 -27.11 -9.90 12.91
CA PRO A 97 -26.80 -10.94 11.92
C PRO A 97 -27.96 -11.12 10.92
N ASN A 98 -27.64 -11.24 9.63
CA ASN A 98 -28.59 -11.55 8.57
C ASN A 98 -28.28 -12.88 7.86
N SER A 99 -27.20 -13.54 8.29
CA SER A 99 -26.76 -14.83 7.77
C SER A 99 -26.16 -15.66 8.93
N GLY A 100 -26.78 -16.80 9.26
CA GLY A 100 -26.33 -17.58 10.43
C GLY A 100 -26.59 -16.91 11.76
N VAL A 101 -25.82 -17.24 12.79
CA VAL A 101 -25.97 -16.78 14.18
C VAL A 101 -25.29 -15.45 14.43
N ASP A 102 -24.16 -15.21 13.74
CA ASP A 102 -23.20 -14.13 13.99
C ASP A 102 -22.64 -13.51 12.70
N GLN A 103 -23.22 -13.83 11.54
CA GLN A 103 -22.73 -13.35 10.26
C GLN A 103 -23.63 -12.26 9.67
N PHE A 104 -23.02 -11.25 9.08
CA PHE A 104 -23.70 -10.22 8.32
C PHE A 104 -23.14 -10.17 6.89
N SER A 105 -24.05 -10.25 5.89
CA SER A 105 -23.69 -10.11 4.48
C SER A 105 -23.80 -8.65 4.05
N THR A 106 -22.72 -8.13 3.45
CA THR A 106 -22.64 -6.75 2.95
C THR A 106 -23.20 -6.59 1.53
N SER A 107 -23.69 -7.67 0.89
CA SER A 107 -24.04 -7.73 -0.54
C SER A 107 -25.21 -6.84 -0.99
N ALA A 108 -26.00 -6.29 -0.08
CA ALA A 108 -27.20 -5.51 -0.40
C ALA A 108 -26.91 -4.02 -0.70
N PHE A 109 -25.69 -3.56 -0.51
CA PHE A 109 -25.32 -2.15 -0.62
C PHE A 109 -24.31 -1.95 -1.75
N PRO A 110 -24.74 -1.55 -2.96
CA PRO A 110 -23.86 -1.39 -4.10
C PRO A 110 -23.04 -0.11 -4.00
N GLU A 111 -21.82 -0.17 -4.51
CA GLU A 111 -21.04 1.02 -4.86
C GLU A 111 -21.56 1.59 -6.18
N THR A 112 -21.71 2.91 -6.26
CA THR A 112 -22.07 3.57 -7.51
C THR A 112 -20.91 4.42 -8.01
N VAL A 113 -20.59 4.22 -9.30
CA VAL A 113 -19.53 4.95 -9.98
C VAL A 113 -20.11 5.73 -11.14
N ARG A 114 -19.81 7.01 -11.18
CA ARG A 114 -20.05 7.89 -12.32
C ARG A 114 -18.73 8.45 -12.79
N ASP A 115 -18.44 8.28 -14.09
CA ASP A 115 -17.21 8.75 -14.72
C ASP A 115 -17.53 9.31 -16.11
N ASP A 116 -17.28 10.61 -16.29
CA ASP A 116 -17.57 11.36 -17.52
C ASP A 116 -16.30 11.93 -18.12
N LYS A 117 -15.88 11.40 -19.29
CA LYS A 117 -14.69 11.81 -20.01
C LYS A 117 -15.03 12.52 -21.31
N ALA A 118 -14.37 13.64 -21.56
CA ALA A 118 -14.48 14.37 -22.81
C ALA A 118 -13.09 14.78 -23.31
N SER A 119 -12.88 14.71 -24.60
CA SER A 119 -11.66 15.22 -25.20
C SER A 119 -11.92 15.90 -26.53
N ARG A 120 -11.10 16.88 -26.86
CA ARG A 120 -11.11 17.55 -28.16
C ARG A 120 -9.68 17.75 -28.63
N ARG A 121 -9.43 17.45 -29.88
CA ARG A 121 -8.17 17.74 -30.58
C ARG A 121 -8.42 18.57 -31.79
N VAL A 122 -7.56 19.56 -32.02
CA VAL A 122 -7.54 20.41 -33.20
C VAL A 122 -6.13 20.40 -33.76
N ASP A 123 -6.02 20.00 -35.04
CA ASP A 123 -4.75 19.96 -35.75
C ASP A 123 -4.77 21.00 -36.86
N ALA A 124 -3.68 21.73 -37.04
CA ALA A 124 -3.52 22.75 -38.09
C ALA A 124 -2.13 22.65 -38.72
N ASN A 125 -2.11 22.51 -40.05
CA ASN A 125 -0.86 22.63 -40.81
C ASN A 125 -0.57 24.12 -41.05
N THR A 126 0.51 24.62 -40.51
CA THR A 126 0.94 26.02 -40.60
C THR A 126 2.34 26.12 -41.20
N HIS A 127 2.78 27.34 -41.50
CA HIS A 127 4.17 27.57 -41.92
C HIS A 127 5.19 27.32 -40.76
N TRP A 128 4.72 27.33 -39.51
CA TRP A 128 5.55 26.98 -38.33
C TRP A 128 5.75 25.48 -38.22
N GLY A 129 4.76 24.67 -38.53
CA GLY A 129 4.75 23.23 -38.42
C GLY A 129 3.32 22.67 -38.38
N GLN A 130 3.20 21.44 -37.95
CA GLN A 130 1.92 20.79 -37.63
C GLN A 130 1.58 21.05 -36.18
N LEU A 131 0.77 22.07 -35.92
CA LEU A 131 0.28 22.39 -34.59
C LEU A 131 -0.86 21.46 -34.20
N SER A 132 -0.84 20.96 -32.98
CA SER A 132 -1.92 20.17 -32.37
C SER A 132 -2.24 20.70 -30.98
N LEU A 133 -3.48 21.09 -30.77
CA LEU A 133 -4.03 21.45 -29.47
C LEU A 133 -4.96 20.34 -29.01
N TYR A 134 -4.67 19.78 -27.84
CA TYR A 134 -5.49 18.75 -27.22
C TYR A 134 -5.96 19.20 -25.82
N TYR A 135 -7.25 19.00 -25.58
CA TYR A 135 -7.86 19.19 -24.26
C TYR A 135 -8.57 17.90 -23.83
N PHE A 136 -8.36 17.50 -22.59
CA PHE A 136 -9.02 16.36 -21.96
C PHE A 136 -9.59 16.77 -20.61
N LEU A 137 -10.80 16.30 -20.36
CA LEU A 137 -11.53 16.48 -19.11
C LEU A 137 -12.01 15.12 -18.63
N ASP A 138 -11.84 14.85 -17.35
CA ASP A 138 -12.34 13.67 -16.65
C ASP A 138 -13.01 14.12 -15.36
N ASN A 139 -14.28 13.78 -15.17
CA ASN A 139 -15.03 14.00 -13.94
C ASN A 139 -15.50 12.65 -13.40
N TYR A 140 -15.13 12.30 -12.20
CA TYR A 140 -15.58 11.09 -11.57
C TYR A 140 -16.22 11.34 -10.20
N ARG A 141 -17.07 10.42 -9.81
CA ARG A 141 -17.71 10.35 -8.50
C ARG A 141 -17.95 8.88 -8.16
N VAL A 142 -17.58 8.51 -6.95
CA VAL A 142 -17.77 7.20 -6.36
C VAL A 142 -18.50 7.36 -5.03
N ASP A 143 -19.69 6.80 -4.93
CA ASP A 143 -20.44 6.69 -3.66
C ASP A 143 -20.12 5.30 -3.09
N ASN A 144 -19.29 5.26 -2.05
CA ASN A 144 -18.77 4.03 -1.45
C ASN A 144 -19.52 3.72 -0.15
N PRO A 145 -20.31 2.63 -0.09
CA PRO A 145 -21.06 2.25 1.11
C PRO A 145 -20.18 1.68 2.23
N TYR A 146 -18.95 1.25 1.88
CA TYR A 146 -18.00 0.62 2.80
C TYR A 146 -16.58 1.18 2.61
N PRO A 147 -16.31 2.39 3.11
CA PRO A 147 -15.06 3.11 2.84
C PRO A 147 -13.86 2.57 3.67
N GLN A 148 -13.65 1.25 3.69
CA GLN A 148 -12.58 0.59 4.47
C GLN A 148 -11.18 1.11 4.15
N GLN A 149 -10.90 1.37 2.87
CA GLN A 149 -9.58 1.87 2.43
C GLN A 149 -9.30 3.30 2.92
N GLN A 150 -10.32 4.04 3.34
CA GLN A 150 -10.22 5.36 3.96
C GLN A 150 -10.33 5.28 5.49
N GLY A 151 -10.02 4.12 6.10
CA GLY A 151 -10.20 3.89 7.52
C GLY A 151 -11.66 3.99 7.97
N GLY A 152 -12.59 3.72 7.07
CA GLY A 152 -14.01 3.80 7.30
C GLY A 152 -14.68 2.45 7.55
N ALA A 153 -16.00 2.50 7.76
CA ALA A 153 -16.77 1.35 8.16
C ALA A 153 -16.84 0.24 7.10
N SER A 154 -16.94 -0.98 7.59
CA SER A 154 -17.26 -2.17 6.80
C SER A 154 -18.71 -2.63 7.00
N ILE A 155 -19.49 -1.87 7.76
CA ILE A 155 -20.92 -2.07 7.99
C ILE A 155 -21.72 -0.91 7.38
N PRO A 156 -23.02 -1.11 7.05
CA PRO A 156 -23.82 -0.08 6.39
C PRO A 156 -24.12 1.12 7.28
N GLY A 157 -24.40 2.26 6.64
CA GLY A 157 -24.82 3.50 7.32
C GLY A 157 -23.72 4.54 7.49
N PHE A 158 -22.52 4.29 6.99
CA PHE A 158 -21.32 5.15 7.12
C PHE A 158 -20.62 5.33 5.78
N ASP A 159 -21.39 5.57 4.75
CA ASP A 159 -20.91 5.76 3.39
C ASP A 159 -20.02 7.00 3.26
N ALA A 160 -19.13 6.95 2.29
CA ALA A 160 -18.25 8.06 1.93
C ALA A 160 -18.30 8.35 0.45
N LEU A 161 -18.05 9.62 0.12
CA LEU A 161 -18.00 10.13 -1.23
C LEU A 161 -16.55 10.42 -1.64
N THR A 162 -16.15 9.86 -2.78
CA THR A 162 -14.93 10.26 -3.48
C THR A 162 -15.29 10.88 -4.82
N TYR A 163 -14.79 12.08 -5.10
CA TYR A 163 -15.06 12.75 -6.36
C TYR A 163 -13.89 13.62 -6.79
N GLY A 164 -13.75 13.82 -8.10
CA GLY A 164 -12.64 14.62 -8.59
C GLY A 164 -12.75 14.98 -10.06
N GLN A 165 -11.83 15.84 -10.46
CA GLN A 165 -11.68 16.30 -11.83
C GLN A 165 -10.22 16.29 -12.25
N ALA A 166 -9.92 15.68 -13.41
CA ALA A 166 -8.64 15.82 -14.08
C ALA A 166 -8.80 16.61 -15.37
N GLN A 167 -7.90 17.57 -15.60
CA GLN A 167 -7.86 18.39 -16.80
C GLN A 167 -6.45 18.36 -17.38
N LEU A 168 -6.34 18.04 -18.67
CA LEU A 168 -5.07 18.07 -19.40
C LEU A 168 -5.23 18.96 -20.63
N ILE A 169 -4.37 19.95 -20.76
CA ILE A 169 -4.21 20.73 -21.99
C ILE A 169 -2.79 20.53 -22.52
N THR A 170 -2.65 20.20 -23.81
CA THR A 170 -1.35 20.09 -24.46
C THR A 170 -1.35 20.85 -25.78
N LEU A 171 -0.25 21.55 -26.04
CA LEU A 171 0.07 22.13 -27.34
C LEU A 171 1.35 21.46 -27.84
N SER A 172 1.34 20.99 -29.07
CA SER A 172 2.51 20.41 -29.73
C SER A 172 2.70 21.01 -31.12
N ASP A 173 3.97 21.11 -31.55
CA ASP A 173 4.36 21.49 -32.89
C ASP A 173 5.40 20.51 -33.44
N ALA A 174 5.08 19.86 -34.53
CA ALA A 174 6.00 18.99 -35.25
C ALA A 174 6.39 19.68 -36.59
N LYS A 175 7.64 20.13 -36.69
CA LYS A 175 8.17 20.82 -37.87
C LYS A 175 9.23 20.05 -38.60
N ALA A 176 9.00 19.76 -39.86
CA ALA A 176 10.00 19.20 -40.75
C ALA A 176 10.81 20.31 -41.43
N PHE A 177 12.13 20.19 -41.43
CA PHE A 177 13.07 21.04 -42.12
C PHE A 177 13.74 20.23 -43.25
N GLY A 178 13.07 20.17 -44.39
CA GLY A 178 13.49 19.28 -45.49
C GLY A 178 13.21 17.80 -45.19
N SER A 179 13.88 16.91 -45.91
CA SER A 179 13.63 15.44 -45.86
C SER A 179 14.30 14.71 -44.68
N GLY A 180 15.22 15.35 -43.98
CA GLY A 180 16.03 14.63 -42.98
C GLY A 180 16.07 15.27 -41.60
N THR A 181 15.24 16.29 -41.32
CA THR A 181 15.30 17.00 -40.03
C THR A 181 13.88 17.27 -39.55
N VAL A 182 13.62 16.91 -38.27
CA VAL A 182 12.33 17.16 -37.62
C VAL A 182 12.61 17.71 -36.22
N ASN A 183 11.86 18.75 -35.85
CA ASN A 183 11.71 19.21 -34.47
C ASN A 183 10.32 18.87 -33.97
N ASP A 184 10.25 18.40 -32.74
CA ASP A 184 9.01 18.01 -32.08
C ASP A 184 8.95 18.64 -30.69
N PHE A 185 8.09 19.66 -30.54
CA PHE A 185 7.94 20.44 -29.32
C PHE A 185 6.59 20.16 -28.67
N HIS A 186 6.59 20.02 -27.35
CA HIS A 186 5.40 19.83 -26.55
C HIS A 186 5.42 20.69 -25.29
N ILE A 187 4.28 21.30 -25.00
CA ILE A 187 4.01 21.91 -23.70
C ILE A 187 2.63 21.44 -23.22
N GLY A 188 2.52 21.13 -21.95
CA GLY A 188 1.27 20.67 -21.38
C GLY A 188 1.12 21.06 -19.93
N PHE A 189 -0.13 21.16 -19.52
CA PHE A 189 -0.52 21.42 -18.15
C PHE A 189 -1.58 20.41 -17.74
N LEU A 190 -1.30 19.69 -16.65
CA LEU A 190 -2.22 18.78 -15.99
C LEU A 190 -2.65 19.40 -14.65
N ARG A 191 -3.95 19.43 -14.42
CA ARG A 191 -4.51 19.70 -13.09
C ARG A 191 -5.34 18.51 -12.66
N TYR A 192 -5.09 18.07 -11.44
CA TYR A 192 -5.85 17.02 -10.76
C TYR A 192 -6.37 17.55 -9.44
N ALA A 193 -7.68 17.59 -9.29
CA ALA A 193 -8.34 18.05 -8.07
C ALA A 193 -9.33 16.96 -7.63
N ASN A 194 -9.20 16.45 -6.40
CA ASN A 194 -10.09 15.46 -5.85
C ASN A 194 -10.32 15.62 -4.35
N VAL A 195 -11.38 14.98 -3.90
CA VAL A 195 -11.74 14.78 -2.50
C VAL A 195 -11.93 13.28 -2.32
N ILE A 196 -11.22 12.69 -1.38
CA ILE A 196 -11.21 11.25 -1.14
C ILE A 196 -11.82 10.97 0.22
N GLY A 197 -12.82 10.09 0.26
CA GLY A 197 -13.36 9.57 1.50
C GLY A 197 -14.17 10.57 2.32
N GLN A 198 -14.79 11.57 1.69
CA GLN A 198 -15.64 12.53 2.40
C GLN A 198 -16.81 11.83 3.08
N PRO A 199 -16.90 11.85 4.41
CA PRO A 199 -18.02 11.24 5.14
C PRO A 199 -19.39 11.75 4.68
N GLN A 200 -20.35 10.83 4.54
CA GLN A 200 -21.74 11.13 4.20
C GLN A 200 -22.70 10.57 5.26
N GLY A 201 -22.56 9.27 5.56
CA GLY A 201 -23.38 8.58 6.55
C GLY A 201 -22.85 8.72 7.97
N GLY A 202 -23.73 8.61 8.96
CA GLY A 202 -23.38 8.65 10.39
C GLY A 202 -23.07 10.02 10.97
N LEU A 203 -23.19 11.11 10.17
CA LEU A 203 -22.90 12.48 10.60
C LEU A 203 -23.98 13.09 11.49
N GLY A 204 -23.61 14.15 12.23
CA GLY A 204 -24.53 14.94 13.05
C GLY A 204 -24.87 14.31 14.40
N VAL A 205 -24.21 13.25 14.80
CA VAL A 205 -24.34 12.61 16.11
C VAL A 205 -23.16 13.07 16.96
N SER A 206 -23.42 13.94 17.96
CA SER A 206 -22.33 14.46 18.79
C SER A 206 -21.69 13.38 19.66
N LEU A 207 -20.39 13.47 19.90
CA LEU A 207 -19.66 12.54 20.77
C LEU A 207 -20.25 12.54 22.19
N ALA A 208 -20.66 13.69 22.69
CA ALA A 208 -21.31 13.80 24.00
C ALA A 208 -22.63 13.00 24.07
N SER A 209 -23.45 13.00 22.99
CA SER A 209 -24.70 12.22 22.94
C SER A 209 -24.43 10.71 22.89
N GLN A 210 -23.29 10.32 22.40
CA GLN A 210 -22.82 8.92 22.39
C GLN A 210 -22.29 8.48 23.76
N GLY A 211 -22.06 9.41 24.69
CA GLY A 211 -21.56 9.13 26.04
C GLY A 211 -20.05 9.28 26.23
N PHE A 212 -19.36 9.86 25.25
CA PHE A 212 -17.93 10.23 25.39
C PHE A 212 -17.80 11.48 26.29
N ALA A 213 -16.73 11.50 27.07
CA ALA A 213 -16.42 12.66 27.88
C ALA A 213 -16.00 13.84 27.03
N SER A 214 -16.17 15.05 27.56
CA SER A 214 -15.62 16.28 26.99
C SER A 214 -14.47 16.82 27.85
N GLY A 215 -13.69 17.75 27.32
CA GLY A 215 -12.59 18.39 28.03
C GLY A 215 -11.30 17.55 28.03
N PRO A 216 -10.45 17.67 29.06
CA PRO A 216 -9.09 17.12 29.05
C PRO A 216 -8.98 15.59 28.96
N THR A 217 -10.06 14.87 29.27
CA THR A 217 -10.10 13.40 29.21
C THR A 217 -10.93 12.87 28.04
N GLY A 218 -11.54 13.76 27.26
CA GLY A 218 -12.43 13.43 26.15
C GLY A 218 -11.81 13.72 24.79
N ILE A 219 -12.46 13.25 23.75
CA ILE A 219 -12.06 13.50 22.37
C ILE A 219 -12.28 14.98 22.02
N VAL A 220 -11.28 15.62 21.42
CA VAL A 220 -11.43 16.95 20.82
C VAL A 220 -11.65 16.79 19.31
N VAL A 221 -12.85 17.14 18.86
CA VAL A 221 -13.24 17.05 17.45
C VAL A 221 -12.39 18.02 16.62
N GLN A 222 -11.56 17.49 15.71
CA GLN A 222 -10.68 18.29 14.87
C GLN A 222 -11.38 18.85 13.63
N ALA A 223 -12.42 18.16 13.14
CA ALA A 223 -13.20 18.53 11.97
C ALA A 223 -14.71 18.53 12.32
N PRO A 224 -15.24 19.61 12.94
CA PRO A 224 -16.63 19.65 13.45
C PRO A 224 -17.69 19.35 12.38
N GLN A 225 -17.41 19.63 11.10
CA GLN A 225 -18.31 19.33 9.99
C GLN A 225 -18.48 17.82 9.74
N PHE A 226 -17.56 17.00 10.26
CA PHE A 226 -17.59 15.54 10.18
C PHE A 226 -17.80 14.87 11.54
N GLU A 227 -18.21 15.62 12.55
CA GLU A 227 -18.62 15.02 13.82
C GLU A 227 -19.81 14.07 13.58
N GLY A 228 -19.67 12.84 14.04
CA GLY A 228 -20.63 11.79 13.81
C GLY A 228 -20.43 10.61 14.74
N VAL A 229 -20.97 9.47 14.37
CA VAL A 229 -20.77 8.22 15.09
C VAL A 229 -19.29 7.89 15.15
N GLU A 230 -18.76 7.65 16.35
CA GLU A 230 -17.34 7.41 16.58
C GLU A 230 -16.83 6.20 15.82
N ASN A 231 -15.60 6.31 15.32
CA ASN A 231 -14.94 5.24 14.59
C ASN A 231 -14.39 4.18 15.56
N ILE A 232 -14.86 2.95 15.42
CA ILE A 232 -14.44 1.81 16.24
C ILE A 232 -14.12 0.64 15.35
N ALA A 233 -12.87 0.17 15.42
CA ALA A 233 -12.39 -0.98 14.69
C ALA A 233 -12.41 -2.24 15.57
N PHE A 234 -13.13 -3.26 15.12
CA PHE A 234 -13.13 -4.61 15.66
C PHE A 234 -12.32 -5.53 14.72
N PRO A 235 -11.92 -6.72 15.15
CA PRO A 235 -11.16 -7.65 14.31
C PRO A 235 -11.87 -8.02 12.98
N SER A 236 -13.20 -8.03 12.97
CA SER A 236 -14.00 -8.47 11.82
C SER A 236 -14.73 -7.35 11.09
N PHE A 237 -14.89 -6.17 11.68
CA PHE A 237 -15.56 -5.03 11.06
C PHE A 237 -15.13 -3.70 11.68
N VAL A 238 -15.39 -2.63 10.97
CA VAL A 238 -15.24 -1.25 11.45
C VAL A 238 -16.60 -0.56 11.39
N MET A 239 -16.94 0.23 12.41
CA MET A 239 -18.12 1.08 12.46
C MET A 239 -17.74 2.54 12.62
N GLY A 240 -18.68 3.43 12.33
CA GLY A 240 -18.52 4.87 12.51
C GLY A 240 -18.06 5.62 11.27
N VAL A 241 -17.99 6.93 11.38
CA VAL A 241 -17.56 7.79 10.25
C VAL A 241 -16.13 7.50 9.84
N PRO A 242 -15.78 7.60 8.53
CA PRO A 242 -14.42 7.45 8.08
C PRO A 242 -13.47 8.40 8.81
N ILE A 243 -12.25 7.92 9.07
CA ILE A 243 -11.22 8.71 9.76
C ILE A 243 -10.44 9.61 8.81
N THR A 244 -10.55 9.39 7.50
CA THR A 244 -9.79 10.11 6.49
C THR A 244 -10.74 10.85 5.55
N ASN A 245 -10.47 12.13 5.36
CA ASN A 245 -11.03 12.97 4.29
C ASN A 245 -9.89 13.78 3.70
N GLU A 246 -9.40 13.37 2.54
CA GLU A 246 -8.24 13.98 1.91
C GLU A 246 -8.66 14.86 0.74
N THR A 247 -8.14 16.08 0.70
CA THR A 247 -8.31 16.97 -0.45
C THR A 247 -6.98 17.18 -1.16
N GLN A 248 -6.97 16.99 -2.47
CA GLN A 248 -5.78 17.12 -3.31
C GLN A 248 -6.04 18.10 -4.44
N ASN A 249 -5.09 19.02 -4.69
CA ASN A 249 -5.09 19.95 -5.82
C ASN A 249 -3.70 19.99 -6.44
N ASN A 250 -3.40 19.00 -7.29
CA ASN A 250 -2.09 18.79 -7.85
C ASN A 250 -2.01 19.34 -9.27
N ASN A 251 -0.89 19.99 -9.60
CA ASN A 251 -0.66 20.56 -10.92
C ASN A 251 0.72 20.12 -11.43
N THR A 252 0.80 19.81 -12.72
CA THR A 252 2.04 19.51 -13.42
C THR A 252 2.13 20.35 -14.67
N LEU A 253 3.17 21.18 -14.79
CA LEU A 253 3.59 21.79 -16.04
C LEU A 253 4.72 20.95 -16.63
N PHE A 254 4.59 20.51 -17.86
CA PHE A 254 5.67 19.84 -18.56
C PHE A 254 5.99 20.52 -19.91
N LEU A 255 7.25 20.48 -20.25
CA LEU A 255 7.79 20.99 -21.51
C LEU A 255 8.81 20.00 -22.04
N SER A 256 8.74 19.67 -23.30
CA SER A 256 9.75 18.86 -23.98
C SER A 256 10.01 19.32 -25.39
N ASP A 257 11.26 19.20 -25.84
CA ASP A 257 11.66 19.47 -27.19
C ASP A 257 12.65 18.41 -27.69
N THR A 258 12.44 17.91 -28.91
CA THR A 258 13.28 16.90 -29.51
C THR A 258 13.62 17.27 -30.94
N PHE A 259 14.88 17.45 -31.21
CA PHE A 259 15.42 17.67 -32.56
C PHE A 259 16.03 16.38 -33.09
N SER A 260 15.56 15.93 -34.24
CA SER A 260 16.04 14.72 -34.93
C SER A 260 16.60 15.04 -36.29
N LYS A 261 17.78 14.49 -36.60
CA LYS A 261 18.42 14.67 -37.90
C LYS A 261 18.91 13.34 -38.45
N VAL A 262 18.45 13.00 -39.63
CA VAL A 262 18.88 11.82 -40.37
C VAL A 262 19.91 12.26 -41.40
N PHE A 263 21.12 11.70 -41.34
CA PHE A 263 22.13 11.76 -42.41
C PHE A 263 22.83 10.40 -42.43
N SER A 264 22.59 9.65 -43.47
CA SER A 264 23.09 8.28 -43.59
C SER A 264 24.63 8.24 -43.42
N PRO A 265 25.16 7.35 -42.56
CA PRO A 265 24.50 6.24 -41.85
C PRO A 265 24.02 6.57 -40.44
N HIS A 266 23.93 7.83 -40.05
CA HIS A 266 23.59 8.29 -38.70
C HIS A 266 22.20 8.83 -38.61
N THR A 267 21.57 8.63 -37.44
CA THR A 267 20.32 9.31 -37.01
C THR A 267 20.54 9.89 -35.62
N LEU A 268 20.77 11.21 -35.57
CA LEU A 268 20.98 11.94 -34.33
C LEU A 268 19.69 12.42 -33.74
N LYS A 269 19.59 12.38 -32.42
CA LYS A 269 18.51 13.02 -31.66
C LYS A 269 19.10 13.76 -30.45
N PHE A 270 18.64 14.99 -30.26
CA PHE A 270 18.96 15.82 -29.10
C PHE A 270 17.63 16.30 -28.52
N GLY A 271 17.58 16.44 -27.22
CA GLY A 271 16.35 16.96 -26.64
C GLY A 271 16.51 17.31 -25.18
N GLY A 272 15.45 17.92 -24.68
CA GLY A 272 15.30 18.26 -23.29
C GLY A 272 13.88 18.11 -22.82
N GLN A 273 13.71 17.96 -21.53
CA GLN A 273 12.41 18.02 -20.88
C GLN A 273 12.53 18.72 -19.53
N PHE A 274 11.45 19.37 -19.17
CA PHE A 274 11.31 20.06 -17.90
C PHE A 274 9.94 19.75 -17.32
N HIS A 275 9.91 19.41 -16.03
CA HIS A 275 8.67 19.28 -15.25
C HIS A 275 8.71 20.19 -14.05
N TRP A 276 7.57 20.71 -13.70
CA TRP A 276 7.32 21.43 -12.47
C TRP A 276 6.03 20.91 -11.85
N ASP A 277 6.17 20.25 -10.72
CA ASP A 277 5.06 19.62 -10.03
C ASP A 277 4.70 20.39 -8.76
N GLN A 278 3.41 20.46 -8.51
CA GLN A 278 2.80 21.03 -7.32
C GLN A 278 1.85 20.01 -6.73
N VAL A 279 2.15 19.55 -5.53
CA VAL A 279 1.28 18.68 -4.74
C VAL A 279 0.75 19.52 -3.59
N ASN A 280 -0.55 19.75 -3.56
CA ASN A 280 -1.21 20.51 -2.49
C ASN A 280 -2.23 19.58 -1.87
N GLU A 281 -1.97 19.14 -0.66
CA GLU A 281 -2.79 18.16 0.03
C GLU A 281 -3.17 18.63 1.43
N HIS A 282 -4.37 18.28 1.82
CA HIS A 282 -4.86 18.50 3.16
C HIS A 282 -5.44 17.17 3.66
N PRO A 283 -4.62 16.33 4.28
CA PRO A 283 -5.07 15.09 4.88
C PRO A 283 -5.76 15.40 6.22
N ASN A 284 -7.01 14.98 6.36
CA ASN A 284 -7.70 14.96 7.64
C ASN A 284 -7.72 13.52 8.15
N ALA A 285 -6.59 13.05 8.67
CA ALA A 285 -6.49 11.70 9.19
C ALA A 285 -6.89 11.67 10.66
N THR A 286 -7.70 10.69 11.04
CA THR A 286 -8.19 10.44 12.40
C THR A 286 -8.75 11.69 13.12
N PHE A 287 -9.40 12.56 12.37
CA PHE A 287 -9.83 13.88 12.87
C PHE A 287 -10.75 13.84 14.11
N ASN A 288 -11.48 12.74 14.34
CA ASN A 288 -12.25 12.50 15.59
C ASN A 288 -11.63 11.38 16.44
N GLY A 289 -10.58 10.70 15.94
CA GLY A 289 -9.96 9.53 16.54
C GLY A 289 -10.55 8.21 16.05
N THR A 290 -9.94 7.13 16.51
CA THR A 290 -10.42 5.76 16.32
C THR A 290 -10.06 4.91 17.53
N PHE A 291 -10.96 4.03 17.94
CA PHE A 291 -10.69 3.02 18.94
C PHE A 291 -10.48 1.67 18.27
N ASN A 292 -9.42 0.97 18.66
CA ASN A 292 -9.22 -0.43 18.30
C ASN A 292 -9.64 -1.33 19.46
N ILE A 293 -10.50 -2.30 19.20
CA ILE A 293 -10.99 -3.24 20.19
C ILE A 293 -10.69 -4.65 19.70
N THR A 294 -9.63 -5.25 20.21
CA THR A 294 -9.09 -6.52 19.71
C THR A 294 -9.36 -7.71 20.62
N GLY A 295 -9.96 -7.51 21.79
CA GLY A 295 -10.23 -8.58 22.75
C GLY A 295 -9.09 -8.80 23.75
N THR A 296 -8.09 -7.93 23.77
CA THR A 296 -6.90 -8.09 24.63
C THR A 296 -7.20 -8.04 26.14
N GLN A 297 -8.29 -7.43 26.54
CA GLN A 297 -8.63 -7.28 27.98
C GLN A 297 -9.42 -8.48 28.50
N THR A 298 -10.49 -8.87 27.84
CA THR A 298 -11.33 -10.00 28.31
C THR A 298 -11.03 -11.30 27.57
N GLY A 299 -10.38 -11.24 26.42
CA GLY A 299 -10.23 -12.33 25.45
C GLY A 299 -11.28 -12.28 24.33
N ASN A 300 -12.29 -11.42 24.45
CA ASN A 300 -13.34 -11.28 23.45
C ASN A 300 -13.57 -9.79 23.11
N ALA A 301 -13.43 -9.41 21.84
CA ALA A 301 -13.52 -8.02 21.41
C ALA A 301 -14.88 -7.37 21.71
N PHE A 302 -15.97 -8.11 21.59
CA PHE A 302 -17.29 -7.53 21.87
C PHE A 302 -17.56 -7.39 23.38
N ALA A 303 -17.01 -8.28 24.22
CA ALA A 303 -17.02 -8.13 25.66
C ALA A 303 -16.19 -6.89 26.08
N ASP A 304 -15.02 -6.68 25.51
CA ASP A 304 -14.20 -5.48 25.70
C ASP A 304 -14.99 -4.21 25.34
N PHE A 305 -15.71 -4.22 24.21
CA PHE A 305 -16.58 -3.12 23.81
C PHE A 305 -17.66 -2.81 24.84
N LEU A 306 -18.40 -3.81 25.29
CA LEU A 306 -19.46 -3.61 26.28
C LEU A 306 -18.92 -3.01 27.58
N LEU A 307 -17.75 -3.49 28.03
CA LEU A 307 -17.08 -2.98 29.22
C LEU A 307 -16.43 -1.61 28.99
N GLY A 308 -16.24 -1.20 27.73
CA GLY A 308 -15.55 0.02 27.34
C GLY A 308 -14.05 -0.04 27.55
N LEU A 309 -13.41 -1.15 27.15
CA LEU A 309 -12.01 -1.47 27.31
C LEU A 309 -11.31 -1.65 25.96
N PRO A 310 -11.14 -0.59 25.16
CA PRO A 310 -10.41 -0.68 23.90
C PRO A 310 -8.93 -1.03 24.15
N SER A 311 -8.30 -1.66 23.15
CA SER A 311 -6.88 -1.96 23.17
C SER A 311 -6.04 -0.70 23.09
N ASN A 312 -6.45 0.24 22.23
CA ASN A 312 -5.86 1.56 22.11
C ASN A 312 -6.84 2.58 21.55
N PHE A 313 -6.43 3.85 21.60
CA PHE A 313 -7.07 4.99 20.97
C PHE A 313 -6.02 5.78 20.19
N THR A 314 -6.35 6.16 18.95
CA THR A 314 -5.48 6.96 18.08
C THR A 314 -6.22 8.19 17.61
N GLN A 315 -5.57 9.36 17.66
CA GLN A 315 -6.07 10.59 17.06
C GLN A 315 -4.90 11.36 16.44
N SER A 316 -5.10 11.91 15.23
CA SER A 316 -4.07 12.69 14.53
C SER A 316 -4.58 14.07 14.18
N SER A 317 -3.65 15.01 14.06
CA SER A 317 -3.87 16.34 13.51
C SER A 317 -2.64 16.76 12.72
N GLY A 318 -2.83 17.44 11.61
CA GLY A 318 -1.71 17.90 10.76
C GLY A 318 -2.08 19.11 9.93
N GLU A 319 -1.07 19.90 9.57
CA GLU A 319 -1.21 21.04 8.67
C GLU A 319 -1.33 20.55 7.21
N PRO A 320 -2.02 21.32 6.35
CA PRO A 320 -1.92 21.13 4.91
C PRO A 320 -0.48 21.29 4.44
N PHE A 321 -0.05 20.49 3.50
CA PHE A 321 1.29 20.60 2.95
C PHE A 321 1.27 20.92 1.44
N TYR A 322 2.30 21.65 1.02
CA TYR A 322 2.42 22.23 -0.31
C TYR A 322 3.76 21.86 -0.93
N LEU A 323 3.88 20.61 -1.39
CA LEU A 323 5.10 20.09 -1.96
C LEU A 323 5.33 20.60 -3.37
N ARG A 324 6.59 20.81 -3.71
CA ARG A 324 7.06 21.27 -5.02
C ARG A 324 8.27 20.45 -5.42
N ASP A 325 8.39 20.16 -6.71
CA ASP A 325 9.62 19.65 -7.28
C ASP A 325 9.93 20.26 -8.63
N ARG A 326 11.11 19.98 -9.15
CA ARG A 326 11.54 20.30 -10.50
C ARG A 326 12.40 19.18 -11.04
N TYR A 327 12.11 18.83 -12.26
CA TYR A 327 12.89 17.89 -13.01
C TYR A 327 13.39 18.53 -14.30
N THR A 328 14.67 18.36 -14.63
CA THR A 328 15.26 18.77 -15.91
C THR A 328 16.07 17.62 -16.46
N GLY A 329 15.79 17.22 -17.69
CA GLY A 329 16.54 16.19 -18.40
C GLY A 329 17.03 16.70 -19.74
N LEU A 330 18.28 16.45 -20.06
CA LEU A 330 18.87 16.72 -21.39
C LEU A 330 19.45 15.41 -21.94
N PHE A 331 19.30 15.18 -23.23
CA PHE A 331 19.86 13.98 -23.85
C PHE A 331 20.41 14.22 -25.24
N ALA A 332 21.39 13.39 -25.60
CA ALA A 332 21.90 13.24 -26.95
C ALA A 332 22.06 11.76 -27.25
N GLN A 333 21.62 11.33 -28.43
CA GLN A 333 21.75 9.95 -28.87
C GLN A 333 22.00 9.85 -30.38
N ASP A 334 22.67 8.78 -30.77
CA ASP A 334 22.86 8.41 -32.17
C ASP A 334 22.42 6.96 -32.41
N SER A 335 21.83 6.76 -33.57
CA SER A 335 21.57 5.44 -34.13
C SER A 335 22.44 5.30 -35.38
N TRP A 336 23.58 4.61 -35.24
CA TRP A 336 24.57 4.45 -36.26
C TRP A 336 24.40 3.12 -36.99
N ARG A 337 24.03 3.18 -38.27
CA ARG A 337 23.95 2.01 -39.13
C ARG A 337 25.34 1.69 -39.70
N ILE A 338 26.11 0.90 -38.96
CA ILE A 338 27.49 0.51 -39.33
C ILE A 338 27.49 -0.27 -40.64
N ARG A 339 26.50 -1.17 -40.77
CA ARG A 339 26.24 -1.96 -41.99
C ARG A 339 24.75 -2.10 -42.19
N HIS A 340 24.32 -2.61 -43.35
CA HIS A 340 22.88 -2.84 -43.62
C HIS A 340 22.20 -3.76 -42.61
N ASP A 341 22.96 -4.66 -41.98
CA ASP A 341 22.56 -5.69 -41.02
C ASP A 341 22.99 -5.40 -39.58
N LEU A 342 23.72 -4.30 -39.33
CA LEU A 342 24.28 -3.97 -38.02
C LEU A 342 24.01 -2.49 -37.65
N ILE A 343 23.28 -2.30 -36.57
CA ILE A 343 22.98 -0.97 -36.01
C ILE A 343 23.54 -0.91 -34.58
N PHE A 344 24.24 0.18 -34.27
CA PHE A 344 24.66 0.54 -32.93
C PHE A 344 23.94 1.79 -32.48
N ASN A 345 23.27 1.72 -31.32
CA ASN A 345 22.62 2.83 -30.69
C ASN A 345 23.38 3.22 -29.42
N PHE A 346 23.67 4.48 -29.26
CA PHE A 346 24.28 4.98 -28.03
C PHE A 346 23.79 6.38 -27.72
N GLY A 347 23.72 6.67 -26.43
CA GLY A 347 23.24 7.97 -25.96
C GLY A 347 23.60 8.20 -24.52
N LEU A 348 23.56 9.47 -24.16
CA LEU A 348 23.72 9.92 -22.79
C LEU A 348 22.57 10.84 -22.44
N ARG A 349 21.99 10.63 -21.26
CA ARG A 349 21.01 11.51 -20.65
C ARG A 349 21.57 12.05 -19.35
N TRP A 350 21.51 13.36 -19.18
CA TRP A 350 21.76 14.04 -17.93
C TRP A 350 20.43 14.41 -17.30
N GLU A 351 20.29 14.16 -15.98
CA GLU A 351 19.07 14.40 -15.26
C GLU A 351 19.35 15.17 -13.98
N TYR A 352 18.71 16.31 -13.81
CA TYR A 352 18.68 17.04 -12.58
C TYR A 352 17.31 16.82 -11.93
N ILE A 353 17.27 15.96 -10.92
CA ILE A 353 16.09 15.60 -10.15
C ILE A 353 16.18 16.36 -8.82
N MET A 354 15.39 17.39 -8.69
CA MET A 354 15.31 18.13 -7.45
C MET A 354 14.35 17.40 -6.51
N PRO A 355 14.78 16.96 -5.31
CA PRO A 355 13.86 16.38 -4.35
C PRO A 355 12.76 17.37 -3.96
N PHE A 356 11.63 16.87 -3.50
CA PHE A 356 10.54 17.72 -3.04
C PHE A 356 11.01 18.70 -1.95
N TRP A 357 10.52 19.95 -2.03
CA TRP A 357 10.54 20.89 -0.94
C TRP A 357 9.12 21.31 -0.59
N GLU A 358 8.88 21.64 0.66
CA GLU A 358 7.60 22.16 1.10
C GLU A 358 7.67 23.69 1.10
N LYS A 359 6.60 24.34 0.59
CA LYS A 359 6.54 25.77 0.33
C LYS A 359 6.80 26.65 1.59
N TYR A 360 6.42 26.16 2.75
CA TYR A 360 6.55 26.83 4.05
C TYR A 360 7.58 26.18 4.97
N ASN A 361 8.43 25.31 4.42
CA ASN A 361 9.44 24.53 5.15
C ASN A 361 8.87 23.60 6.23
N GLN A 362 7.66 23.07 6.02
CA GLN A 362 6.99 22.15 6.93
C GLN A 362 7.48 20.69 6.75
N LEU A 363 8.79 20.53 6.75
CA LEU A 363 9.46 19.23 6.70
C LEU A 363 10.42 19.13 7.88
N GLN A 364 10.72 17.94 8.33
CA GLN A 364 11.64 17.68 9.42
C GLN A 364 12.55 16.50 9.12
N THR A 365 13.66 16.45 9.82
CA THR A 365 14.57 15.30 9.84
C THR A 365 15.21 15.19 11.21
N ILE A 366 15.82 14.03 11.47
CA ILE A 366 16.43 13.77 12.76
C ILE A 366 17.95 13.66 12.62
N ILE A 367 18.68 14.48 13.42
CA ILE A 367 20.13 14.41 13.55
C ILE A 367 20.47 14.37 15.05
N PRO A 368 20.93 13.24 15.59
CA PRO A 368 21.16 13.09 17.03
C PRO A 368 22.02 14.18 17.64
N GLY A 369 21.62 14.68 18.78
CA GLY A 369 22.34 15.69 19.56
C GLY A 369 22.35 17.10 18.97
N ARG A 370 21.70 17.33 17.82
CA ARG A 370 21.67 18.64 17.18
C ARG A 370 20.48 19.46 17.66
N GLN A 371 20.71 20.70 18.04
CA GLN A 371 19.65 21.64 18.44
C GLN A 371 19.20 22.46 17.23
N SER A 372 17.89 22.56 17.01
CA SER A 372 17.32 23.46 16.01
C SER A 372 17.52 24.92 16.42
N VAL A 373 17.85 25.76 15.44
CA VAL A 373 17.86 27.23 15.61
C VAL A 373 16.54 27.86 15.17
N VAL A 374 15.77 27.13 14.37
CA VAL A 374 14.41 27.52 13.93
C VAL A 374 13.39 27.30 15.05
N TYR A 375 13.53 26.18 15.77
CA TYR A 375 12.73 25.80 16.94
C TYR A 375 13.66 25.55 18.15
N PRO A 376 14.10 26.61 18.84
CA PRO A 376 15.11 26.48 19.92
C PRO A 376 14.64 25.61 21.11
N ASN A 377 13.34 25.47 21.30
CA ASN A 377 12.73 24.63 22.34
C ASN A 377 12.38 23.19 21.89
N ALA A 378 12.70 22.83 20.63
CA ALA A 378 12.52 21.48 20.18
C ALA A 378 13.48 20.52 20.90
N PRO A 379 13.11 19.25 21.10
CA PRO A 379 14.03 18.24 21.59
C PRO A 379 15.28 18.14 20.71
N ALA A 380 16.44 17.98 21.34
CA ALA A 380 17.70 17.83 20.61
C ALA A 380 17.60 16.59 19.67
N GLY A 381 17.93 16.80 18.43
CA GLY A 381 17.78 15.83 17.36
C GLY A 381 16.79 16.25 16.28
N LEU A 382 15.68 16.89 16.64
CA LEU A 382 14.71 17.40 15.66
C LEU A 382 15.22 18.66 14.98
N VAL A 383 15.40 18.63 13.68
CA VAL A 383 15.84 19.75 12.86
C VAL A 383 14.96 19.90 11.61
N VAL A 384 14.90 21.11 11.09
CA VAL A 384 14.02 21.49 9.96
C VAL A 384 14.78 22.25 8.88
N PRO A 385 14.23 22.41 7.67
CA PRO A 385 14.77 23.33 6.68
C PRO A 385 15.00 24.73 7.27
N GLY A 386 16.19 25.29 7.03
CA GLY A 386 16.63 26.54 7.64
C GLY A 386 17.62 26.33 8.78
N ASP A 387 17.64 25.19 9.45
CA ASP A 387 18.72 24.84 10.36
C ASP A 387 20.05 24.70 9.61
N PRO A 388 21.21 25.05 10.21
CA PRO A 388 22.50 25.02 9.51
C PRO A 388 22.77 23.66 8.87
N GLY A 389 23.01 23.60 7.53
CA GLY A 389 23.30 22.39 6.77
C GLY A 389 22.11 21.50 6.50
N ILE A 390 20.89 21.93 6.78
CA ILE A 390 19.66 21.25 6.36
C ILE A 390 19.15 21.95 5.10
N PRO A 391 19.11 21.28 3.94
CA PRO A 391 18.59 21.88 2.72
C PRO A 391 17.06 22.02 2.78
N SER A 392 16.52 22.97 2.02
CA SER A 392 15.06 23.15 1.91
C SER A 392 14.34 21.95 1.32
N THR A 393 15.05 21.15 0.54
CA THR A 393 14.58 19.88 -0.06
C THR A 393 14.78 18.68 0.86
N ILE A 394 15.30 18.89 2.06
CA ILE A 394 15.75 17.86 3.02
C ILE A 394 16.85 16.96 2.48
N ALA A 395 16.70 16.35 1.30
CA ALA A 395 17.77 15.62 0.62
C ALA A 395 18.54 16.51 -0.34
N PRO A 396 19.84 16.29 -0.54
CA PRO A 396 20.64 17.10 -1.46
C PRO A 396 20.17 16.94 -2.92
N SER A 397 20.12 18.07 -3.64
CA SER A 397 19.99 18.03 -5.10
C SER A 397 21.32 17.64 -5.72
N LYS A 398 21.33 16.63 -6.59
CA LYS A 398 22.55 16.13 -7.23
C LYS A 398 22.54 16.44 -8.73
N PRO A 399 23.54 17.15 -9.25
CA PRO A 399 23.62 17.48 -10.67
C PRO A 399 24.40 16.44 -11.50
N ASP A 400 24.88 15.37 -10.91
CA ASP A 400 25.79 14.37 -11.49
C ASP A 400 25.11 13.09 -11.99
N ASN A 401 23.79 13.14 -12.19
CA ASN A 401 23.02 12.00 -12.66
C ASN A 401 23.17 11.84 -14.19
N PHE A 402 24.14 11.05 -14.61
CA PHE A 402 24.36 10.70 -16.01
C PHE A 402 23.93 9.28 -16.29
N ALA A 403 22.99 9.12 -17.23
CA ALA A 403 22.36 7.87 -17.61
C ALA A 403 22.81 7.42 -19.02
N PRO A 404 23.87 6.63 -19.14
CA PRO A 404 24.30 6.07 -20.42
C PRO A 404 23.30 5.02 -20.91
N ARG A 405 23.13 4.95 -22.24
CA ARG A 405 22.31 3.94 -22.92
C ARG A 405 23.04 3.41 -24.15
N LEU A 406 23.17 2.11 -24.25
CA LEU A 406 23.85 1.42 -25.31
C LEU A 406 22.95 0.32 -25.86
N GLY A 407 23.01 0.10 -27.16
CA GLY A 407 22.27 -0.99 -27.79
C GLY A 407 22.90 -1.40 -29.12
N VAL A 408 22.85 -2.69 -29.39
CA VAL A 408 23.27 -3.25 -30.67
C VAL A 408 22.13 -4.11 -31.22
N ALA A 409 21.88 -3.98 -32.53
CA ALA A 409 20.98 -4.85 -33.26
C ALA A 409 21.68 -5.41 -34.47
N TYR A 410 21.76 -6.72 -34.57
CA TYR A 410 22.40 -7.46 -35.65
C TYR A 410 21.40 -8.42 -36.29
N SER A 411 21.24 -8.33 -37.60
CA SER A 411 20.33 -9.19 -38.40
C SER A 411 21.15 -10.12 -39.30
N PRO A 412 21.70 -11.23 -38.76
CA PRO A 412 22.51 -12.17 -39.55
C PRO A 412 21.66 -12.83 -40.65
N GLY A 413 22.32 -13.08 -41.80
CA GLY A 413 21.77 -13.87 -42.88
C GLY A 413 22.82 -14.84 -43.43
N PHE A 414 22.40 -16.10 -43.62
CA PHE A 414 23.27 -17.15 -44.14
C PHE A 414 22.49 -17.97 -45.17
N ASP A 415 23.15 -18.26 -46.31
CA ASP A 415 22.48 -18.99 -47.40
C ASP A 415 22.55 -20.50 -47.23
N HIS A 416 23.57 -21.03 -46.50
CA HIS A 416 23.79 -22.48 -46.35
C HIS A 416 24.31 -22.87 -44.97
N GLY A 417 24.31 -24.18 -44.72
CA GLY A 417 24.91 -24.80 -43.55
C GLY A 417 24.12 -24.67 -42.24
N ILE A 418 24.76 -24.95 -41.09
CA ILE A 418 24.12 -24.97 -39.77
C ILE A 418 23.67 -23.56 -39.33
N LEU A 419 24.41 -22.54 -39.74
CA LEU A 419 24.07 -21.15 -39.43
C LEU A 419 22.81 -20.70 -40.15
N ASN A 420 22.54 -21.16 -41.38
CA ASN A 420 21.27 -20.92 -42.04
C ASN A 420 20.08 -21.60 -41.30
N LYS A 421 20.28 -22.81 -40.76
CA LYS A 421 19.25 -23.48 -39.97
C LYS A 421 18.89 -22.67 -38.69
N ILE A 422 19.91 -22.07 -38.07
CA ILE A 422 19.71 -21.30 -36.81
C ILE A 422 19.17 -19.88 -37.10
N PHE A 423 19.80 -19.15 -38.04
CA PHE A 423 19.52 -17.74 -38.29
C PHE A 423 18.65 -17.47 -39.53
N GLY A 424 18.67 -18.38 -40.51
CA GLY A 424 18.01 -18.23 -41.79
C GLY A 424 18.67 -17.27 -42.74
N THR A 425 17.98 -16.90 -43.79
CA THR A 425 18.42 -15.89 -44.75
C THR A 425 18.29 -14.47 -44.13
N SER A 426 18.86 -13.49 -44.78
CA SER A 426 18.81 -12.09 -44.36
C SER A 426 17.38 -11.63 -44.02
N GLY A 427 17.22 -11.00 -42.87
CA GLY A 427 15.93 -10.49 -42.37
C GLY A 427 15.09 -11.50 -41.53
N ASN A 428 15.51 -12.79 -41.48
CA ASN A 428 14.78 -13.81 -40.77
C ASN A 428 15.11 -13.89 -39.26
N SER A 429 16.22 -13.29 -38.84
CA SER A 429 16.63 -13.26 -37.44
C SER A 429 17.15 -11.90 -37.03
N SER A 430 17.00 -11.60 -35.74
CA SER A 430 17.60 -10.43 -35.11
C SER A 430 18.17 -10.83 -33.76
N ILE A 431 19.41 -10.39 -33.52
CA ILE A 431 20.08 -10.46 -32.23
C ILE A 431 20.18 -9.05 -31.70
N ARG A 432 19.72 -8.82 -30.47
CA ARG A 432 19.78 -7.51 -29.83
C ARG A 432 20.40 -7.64 -28.45
N ALA A 433 21.23 -6.68 -28.11
CA ALA A 433 21.71 -6.51 -26.75
C ALA A 433 21.58 -5.03 -26.36
N SER A 434 21.19 -4.76 -25.15
CA SER A 434 21.11 -3.39 -24.65
C SER A 434 21.50 -3.30 -23.19
N TYR A 435 21.97 -2.13 -22.81
CA TYR A 435 22.22 -1.71 -21.44
C TYR A 435 21.77 -0.25 -21.31
N GLY A 436 21.15 0.07 -20.19
CA GLY A 436 20.74 1.45 -19.89
C GLY A 436 20.59 1.70 -18.40
N MET A 437 21.00 2.88 -17.99
CA MET A 437 20.84 3.40 -16.66
C MET A 437 19.68 4.38 -16.62
N PHE A 438 18.89 4.36 -15.53
CA PHE A 438 17.68 5.18 -15.37
C PHE A 438 17.58 5.65 -13.93
N TYR A 439 17.51 6.96 -13.73
CA TYR A 439 17.25 7.55 -12.43
C TYR A 439 15.74 7.66 -12.17
N THR A 440 15.35 7.64 -10.91
CA THR A 440 13.95 7.73 -10.48
C THR A 440 13.79 8.88 -9.49
N ALA A 441 12.81 9.76 -9.73
CA ALA A 441 12.44 10.80 -8.78
C ALA A 441 11.82 10.19 -7.51
N PHE A 442 11.93 10.90 -6.38
CA PHE A 442 11.22 10.53 -5.17
C PHE A 442 9.71 10.70 -5.36
N PRO A 443 8.89 9.73 -4.93
CA PRO A 443 7.44 9.88 -4.98
C PRO A 443 6.98 11.02 -4.05
N GLY A 444 5.98 11.80 -4.46
CA GLY A 444 5.38 12.83 -3.60
C GLY A 444 4.83 12.28 -2.28
N LEU A 445 4.27 11.07 -2.32
CA LEU A 445 3.81 10.35 -1.12
C LEU A 445 4.92 10.20 -0.07
N SER A 446 6.18 9.98 -0.46
CA SER A 446 7.32 9.88 0.47
C SER A 446 7.52 11.12 1.32
N ALA A 447 7.23 12.31 0.79
CA ALA A 447 7.26 13.55 1.55
C ALA A 447 5.93 13.78 2.29
N GLY A 448 4.81 13.36 1.70
CA GLY A 448 3.47 13.51 2.26
C GLY A 448 3.25 12.74 3.57
N ILE A 449 3.83 11.57 3.74
CA ILE A 449 3.65 10.77 4.97
C ILE A 449 4.31 11.38 6.22
N MET A 450 5.08 12.47 6.09
CA MET A 450 5.67 13.20 7.23
C MET A 450 4.73 14.23 7.87
N TYR A 451 3.48 14.36 7.41
CA TYR A 451 2.57 15.42 7.85
C TYR A 451 2.18 15.33 9.34
N ALA A 452 2.15 14.13 9.91
CA ALA A 452 1.69 13.89 11.28
C ALA A 452 2.81 13.90 12.33
N VAL A 453 3.92 14.60 12.06
CA VAL A 453 5.08 14.67 12.97
C VAL A 453 5.27 16.12 13.49
N PRO A 454 5.52 16.31 14.82
CA PRO A 454 5.76 17.63 15.39
C PRO A 454 6.93 18.37 14.72
N PRO A 455 6.84 19.71 14.53
CA PRO A 455 5.76 20.58 15.00
C PRO A 455 4.62 20.81 13.97
N PHE A 456 4.57 20.08 12.85
CA PHE A 456 3.64 20.32 11.75
C PHE A 456 2.43 19.37 11.77
N GLY A 457 2.46 18.37 12.60
CA GLY A 457 1.41 17.42 12.86
C GLY A 457 1.70 16.63 14.12
N TYR A 458 0.74 15.81 14.53
CA TYR A 458 0.92 14.91 15.66
C TYR A 458 -0.07 13.75 15.57
N THR A 459 0.41 12.55 15.84
CA THR A 459 -0.42 11.37 16.07
C THR A 459 -0.27 10.96 17.52
N TYR A 460 -1.38 10.99 18.24
CA TYR A 460 -1.49 10.43 19.58
C TYR A 460 -1.88 8.95 19.45
N LEU A 461 -1.13 8.10 20.12
CA LEU A 461 -1.49 6.69 20.37
C LEU A 461 -1.44 6.48 21.88
N SER A 462 -2.52 5.93 22.46
CA SER A 462 -2.54 5.64 23.89
C SER A 462 -1.49 4.59 24.23
N SER A 463 -0.59 4.92 25.17
CA SER A 463 0.52 4.04 25.60
C SER A 463 0.06 2.87 26.46
N THR A 464 -1.17 2.91 26.96
CA THR A 464 -1.83 1.86 27.77
C THR A 464 -3.28 1.75 27.30
N PRO A 465 -3.93 0.59 27.49
CA PRO A 465 -5.35 0.44 27.17
C PRO A 465 -6.19 1.53 27.87
N PRO A 466 -6.92 2.36 27.13
CA PRO A 466 -7.70 3.46 27.69
C PRO A 466 -9.10 2.99 28.11
N LEU A 467 -9.89 3.89 28.68
CA LEU A 467 -11.33 3.71 28.79
C LEU A 467 -12.05 4.31 27.56
N LEU A 468 -13.03 3.61 27.02
CA LEU A 468 -13.78 4.04 25.84
C LEU A 468 -14.42 5.43 26.01
N ALA A 469 -15.03 5.69 27.17
CA ALA A 469 -15.66 6.98 27.46
C ALA A 469 -14.65 8.12 27.68
N THR A 470 -13.41 7.81 28.06
CA THR A 470 -12.35 8.77 28.43
C THR A 470 -11.01 8.30 27.90
N PRO A 471 -10.70 8.52 26.59
CA PRO A 471 -9.56 7.90 25.90
C PRO A 471 -8.17 8.31 26.45
N PHE A 472 -8.12 9.33 27.27
CA PHE A 472 -6.88 9.79 27.93
C PHE A 472 -6.74 9.29 29.38
N ILE A 473 -7.57 8.34 29.82
CA ILE A 473 -7.46 7.71 31.13
C ILE A 473 -7.13 6.23 30.95
N SER A 474 -6.02 5.78 31.58
CA SER A 474 -5.63 4.37 31.60
C SER A 474 -6.67 3.54 32.38
N ALA A 475 -7.14 2.44 31.77
CA ALA A 475 -8.06 1.52 32.41
C ALA A 475 -7.41 0.80 33.60
N ALA A 476 -6.10 0.52 33.55
CA ALA A 476 -5.43 -0.25 34.58
C ALA A 476 -5.25 0.52 35.91
N ASN A 477 -4.75 1.75 35.84
CA ASN A 477 -4.33 2.53 37.02
C ASN A 477 -5.02 3.87 37.20
N GLY A 478 -5.86 4.30 36.23
CA GLY A 478 -6.58 5.58 36.27
C GLY A 478 -5.69 6.79 35.99
N THR A 479 -4.45 6.60 35.58
CA THR A 479 -3.57 7.71 35.23
C THR A 479 -4.13 8.46 34.03
N GLN A 480 -4.17 9.79 34.13
CA GLN A 480 -4.58 10.64 33.04
C GLN A 480 -3.35 11.01 32.19
N ALA A 481 -3.40 10.65 30.91
CA ALA A 481 -2.48 11.19 29.92
C ALA A 481 -2.90 12.64 29.56
N GLY A 482 -1.94 13.47 29.17
CA GLY A 482 -2.23 14.80 28.63
C GLY A 482 -2.96 14.68 27.29
N ASN A 483 -4.05 15.44 27.11
CA ASN A 483 -4.69 15.58 25.81
C ASN A 483 -4.00 16.70 25.02
N PRO A 484 -3.27 16.41 23.92
CA PRO A 484 -2.56 17.43 23.16
C PRO A 484 -3.46 18.28 22.27
N PHE A 485 -4.71 17.85 22.05
CA PHE A 485 -5.62 18.48 21.09
C PHE A 485 -6.49 19.59 21.73
N PRO A 486 -6.79 20.67 20.96
CA PRO A 486 -6.33 20.96 19.62
C PRO A 486 -4.89 21.46 19.61
N ILE A 487 -4.10 21.06 18.61
CA ILE A 487 -2.73 21.52 18.44
C ILE A 487 -2.71 22.90 17.78
N THR A 488 -1.92 23.81 18.32
CA THR A 488 -1.63 25.11 17.67
C THR A 488 -0.35 25.01 16.87
N PHE A 489 -0.48 24.95 15.56
CA PHE A 489 0.65 24.81 14.67
C PHE A 489 1.47 26.10 14.53
N PRO A 490 2.78 26.01 14.20
CA PRO A 490 3.61 27.19 13.97
C PRO A 490 3.15 28.00 12.75
N PRO A 491 3.32 29.35 12.76
CA PRO A 491 3.03 30.17 11.59
C PRO A 491 4.03 29.91 10.44
N HIS A 492 3.60 30.11 9.19
CA HIS A 492 4.39 29.80 7.99
C HIS A 492 5.64 30.70 7.78
N ASN A 493 5.85 31.72 8.58
CA ASN A 493 6.99 32.64 8.45
C ASN A 493 8.15 32.35 9.42
N VAL A 494 8.19 31.16 9.99
CA VAL A 494 9.25 30.75 10.91
C VAL A 494 10.56 30.52 10.13
N SER A 495 11.68 31.00 10.70
CA SER A 495 12.99 30.91 10.06
C SER A 495 14.11 31.14 11.11
N PRO A 496 15.39 30.93 10.79
CA PRO A 496 16.49 31.25 11.72
C PRO A 496 16.54 32.71 12.17
N SER A 497 16.05 33.62 11.34
CA SER A 497 15.93 35.06 11.71
C SER A 497 14.64 35.43 12.44
N ASN A 498 13.68 34.52 12.45
CA ASN A 498 12.40 34.63 13.16
C ASN A 498 12.06 33.27 13.81
N PRO A 499 12.82 32.84 14.83
CA PRO A 499 12.62 31.54 15.47
C PRO A 499 11.32 31.51 16.25
N TYR A 500 10.74 30.30 16.34
CA TYR A 500 9.46 30.07 17.02
C TYR A 500 9.65 29.23 18.28
N THR A 501 9.26 29.76 19.42
CA THR A 501 9.46 29.16 20.74
C THR A 501 8.15 28.84 21.48
N SER A 502 7.01 29.16 20.86
CA SER A 502 5.70 29.00 21.52
C SER A 502 5.07 27.61 21.28
N PHE A 503 5.65 26.74 20.45
CA PHE A 503 5.15 25.37 20.30
C PHE A 503 5.51 24.58 21.56
N ASP A 504 4.50 23.97 22.18
CA ASP A 504 4.69 23.14 23.38
C ASP A 504 5.09 21.71 23.01
N PHE A 505 6.38 21.48 22.86
CA PHE A 505 6.89 20.13 22.61
C PHE A 505 6.63 19.15 23.78
N SER A 506 6.41 19.64 25.01
CA SER A 506 6.17 18.77 26.15
C SER A 506 4.83 18.01 26.05
N SER A 507 3.88 18.56 25.31
CA SER A 507 2.58 17.92 25.05
C SER A 507 2.61 16.82 23.99
N VAL A 508 3.68 16.71 23.22
CA VAL A 508 3.82 15.80 22.08
C VAL A 508 5.02 14.85 22.17
N ILE A 509 5.67 14.78 23.31
CA ILE A 509 6.73 13.79 23.58
C ILE A 509 6.15 12.56 24.29
N PRO A 510 6.71 11.35 24.04
CA PRO A 510 7.83 11.10 23.13
C PRO A 510 7.44 11.29 21.67
N ILE A 511 8.30 11.96 20.89
CA ILE A 511 8.12 12.07 19.44
C ILE A 511 8.31 10.69 18.81
N SER A 512 7.28 10.22 18.17
CA SER A 512 7.27 8.95 17.42
C SER A 512 6.36 9.13 16.22
N GLY A 513 6.35 8.19 15.30
CA GLY A 513 5.43 8.20 14.20
C GLY A 513 6.08 8.01 12.83
N ASP A 514 5.44 8.58 11.82
CA ASP A 514 5.73 8.35 10.42
C ASP A 514 7.19 8.62 10.03
N PRO A 515 7.72 7.87 9.05
CA PRO A 515 9.13 7.95 8.73
C PRO A 515 9.50 9.32 8.16
N TYR A 516 10.46 9.99 8.79
CA TYR A 516 11.05 11.21 8.28
C TYR A 516 11.97 10.92 7.08
N PHE A 517 12.25 11.94 6.27
CA PHE A 517 13.14 11.82 5.12
C PHE A 517 14.60 12.06 5.54
N TYR A 518 15.48 11.10 5.26
CA TYR A 518 16.88 11.22 5.66
C TYR A 518 17.61 12.28 4.84
N TYR A 519 18.24 13.24 5.51
CA TYR A 519 18.82 14.43 4.89
C TYR A 519 20.04 14.19 3.97
N ARG A 520 20.55 12.95 3.91
CA ARG A 520 21.65 12.54 3.02
C ARG A 520 21.22 11.51 1.97
N ASN A 521 19.94 11.42 1.68
CA ASN A 521 19.44 10.53 0.64
C ASN A 521 20.10 10.83 -0.71
N ASP A 522 20.28 9.77 -1.48
CA ASP A 522 20.79 9.80 -2.84
C ASP A 522 19.64 9.62 -3.85
N VAL A 523 19.90 9.84 -5.13
CA VAL A 523 18.89 9.61 -6.17
C VAL A 523 18.85 8.13 -6.49
N PRO A 524 17.68 7.46 -6.38
CA PRO A 524 17.55 6.06 -6.79
C PRO A 524 17.78 5.88 -8.28
N TYR A 525 18.39 4.76 -8.68
CA TYR A 525 18.55 4.41 -10.09
C TYR A 525 18.43 2.91 -10.33
N THR A 526 18.18 2.55 -11.60
CA THR A 526 18.16 1.18 -12.06
C THR A 526 19.06 1.00 -13.25
N GLU A 527 19.71 -0.16 -13.31
CA GLU A 527 20.46 -0.63 -14.46
C GLU A 527 19.65 -1.73 -15.14
N ASN A 528 19.31 -1.52 -16.41
CA ASN A 528 18.56 -2.47 -17.21
C ASN A 528 19.47 -3.05 -18.29
N TYR A 529 19.45 -4.37 -18.44
CA TYR A 529 20.20 -5.05 -19.49
C TYR A 529 19.36 -6.15 -20.12
N MET A 530 19.54 -6.33 -21.41
CA MET A 530 18.79 -7.30 -22.18
C MET A 530 19.69 -7.93 -23.25
N PHE A 531 19.51 -9.23 -23.45
CA PHE A 531 19.95 -9.95 -24.64
C PHE A 531 18.76 -10.66 -25.26
N SER A 532 18.47 -10.42 -26.54
CA SER A 532 17.32 -10.97 -27.23
C SER A 532 17.72 -11.62 -28.56
N PHE A 533 17.13 -12.77 -28.79
CA PHE A 533 17.16 -13.48 -30.06
C PHE A 533 15.74 -13.62 -30.61
N GLU A 534 15.55 -13.13 -31.83
CA GLU A 534 14.27 -13.17 -32.54
C GLU A 534 14.45 -13.95 -33.84
N ARG A 535 13.51 -14.87 -34.10
CA ARG A 535 13.58 -15.74 -35.27
C ARG A 535 12.20 -15.92 -35.90
N GLN A 536 12.10 -15.55 -37.18
CA GLN A 536 10.94 -15.90 -37.99
C GLN A 536 11.11 -17.36 -38.50
N ILE A 537 10.38 -18.29 -37.82
CA ILE A 537 10.47 -19.74 -38.12
C ILE A 537 9.75 -20.05 -39.41
N THR A 538 8.56 -19.47 -39.61
CA THR A 538 7.75 -19.52 -40.83
C THR A 538 7.24 -18.12 -41.15
N PRO A 539 6.65 -17.86 -42.35
CA PRO A 539 6.03 -16.59 -42.67
C PRO A 539 4.94 -16.15 -41.68
N HIS A 540 4.44 -17.10 -40.90
CA HIS A 540 3.36 -16.93 -39.94
C HIS A 540 3.79 -17.07 -38.48
N THR A 541 5.03 -17.49 -38.22
CA THR A 541 5.48 -17.83 -36.87
C THR A 541 6.77 -17.10 -36.52
N LEU A 542 6.73 -16.34 -35.45
CA LEU A 542 7.84 -15.60 -34.87
C LEU A 542 8.13 -16.14 -33.47
N LEU A 543 9.39 -16.50 -33.20
CA LEU A 543 9.91 -16.83 -31.88
C LEU A 543 10.81 -15.71 -31.40
N THR A 544 10.60 -15.26 -30.19
CA THR A 544 11.49 -14.32 -29.46
C THR A 544 11.91 -14.97 -28.16
N MET A 545 13.20 -14.95 -27.87
CA MET A 545 13.77 -15.37 -26.59
C MET A 545 14.66 -14.25 -26.07
N SER A 546 14.39 -13.80 -24.85
CA SER A 546 15.13 -12.69 -24.27
C SER A 546 15.56 -13.04 -22.84
N TYR A 547 16.81 -12.77 -22.51
CA TYR A 547 17.24 -12.62 -21.14
C TYR A 547 17.17 -11.15 -20.78
N VAL A 548 16.46 -10.82 -19.71
CA VAL A 548 16.31 -9.46 -19.20
C VAL A 548 16.73 -9.42 -17.74
N GLY A 549 17.42 -8.35 -17.37
CA GLY A 549 17.81 -8.11 -15.99
C GLY A 549 17.63 -6.65 -15.62
N ASN A 550 17.33 -6.43 -14.35
CA ASN A 550 17.22 -5.12 -13.73
C ASN A 550 17.89 -5.16 -12.37
N GLN A 551 18.73 -4.18 -12.09
CA GLN A 551 19.33 -3.96 -10.77
C GLN A 551 18.93 -2.58 -10.27
N GLY A 552 18.28 -2.53 -9.12
CA GLY A 552 17.92 -1.29 -8.44
C GLY A 552 18.91 -0.95 -7.35
N HIS A 553 19.36 0.29 -7.33
CA HIS A 553 20.34 0.83 -6.39
C HIS A 553 19.83 2.10 -5.73
N HIS A 554 20.24 2.32 -4.50
CA HIS A 554 19.78 3.47 -3.71
C HIS A 554 18.26 3.58 -3.66
N LEU A 555 17.56 2.42 -3.64
CA LEU A 555 16.10 2.41 -3.53
C LEU A 555 15.68 2.88 -2.15
N LEU A 556 14.54 3.53 -2.09
CA LEU A 556 13.97 4.01 -0.85
C LEU A 556 13.50 2.83 0.00
N GLY A 557 13.89 2.81 1.25
CA GLY A 557 13.44 1.85 2.26
C GLY A 557 13.21 2.54 3.59
N VAL A 558 12.38 1.97 4.43
CA VAL A 558 12.11 2.47 5.79
C VAL A 558 12.96 1.68 6.79
N VAL A 559 13.61 2.38 7.70
CA VAL A 559 14.45 1.77 8.73
C VAL A 559 14.24 2.47 10.07
N SER A 560 14.16 1.69 11.16
CA SER A 560 14.19 2.26 12.51
C SER A 560 15.57 2.87 12.78
N THR A 561 15.58 4.14 13.16
CA THR A 561 16.84 4.88 13.45
C THR A 561 17.22 4.84 14.91
N ASN A 562 16.30 4.46 15.77
CA ASN A 562 16.51 4.25 17.21
C ASN A 562 15.88 2.94 17.68
N PRO A 563 16.29 1.78 17.13
CA PRO A 563 15.80 0.50 17.59
C PRO A 563 16.10 0.32 19.08
N GLY A 564 15.39 -0.59 19.72
CA GLY A 564 15.64 -0.95 21.11
C GLY A 564 17.03 -1.60 21.30
N ASP A 565 17.59 -1.42 22.48
CA ASP A 565 18.72 -2.23 22.94
C ASP A 565 18.17 -3.57 23.42
N GLN A 566 18.30 -4.62 22.60
CA GLN A 566 17.74 -5.95 22.86
C GLN A 566 18.19 -6.53 24.20
N ALA A 567 19.48 -6.38 24.53
CA ALA A 567 20.02 -6.93 25.77
C ALA A 567 19.49 -6.21 27.02
N LEU A 568 19.42 -4.87 26.95
CA LEU A 568 18.84 -4.05 28.01
C LEU A 568 17.34 -4.34 28.13
N CYS A 569 16.61 -4.35 27.02
CA CYS A 569 15.19 -4.63 27.01
C CYS A 569 14.88 -6.03 27.56
N LEU A 570 15.66 -7.05 27.16
CA LEU A 570 15.52 -8.41 27.70
C LEU A 570 15.71 -8.45 29.21
N SER A 571 16.69 -7.71 29.76
CA SER A 571 16.89 -7.61 31.19
C SER A 571 15.72 -6.97 31.93
N LEU A 572 15.10 -5.96 31.34
CA LEU A 572 13.95 -5.26 31.91
C LEU A 572 12.63 -6.02 31.69
N SER A 573 12.57 -6.92 30.71
CA SER A 573 11.39 -7.75 30.42
C SER A 573 11.18 -8.88 31.47
N GLN A 574 12.14 -9.16 32.32
CA GLN A 574 11.98 -10.18 33.32
C GLN A 574 11.08 -9.69 34.48
N PRO A 575 10.09 -10.47 34.93
CA PRO A 575 9.18 -10.07 36.00
C PRO A 575 9.83 -9.60 37.31
N SER A 576 11.05 -10.00 37.54
CA SER A 576 11.84 -9.63 38.73
C SER A 576 12.69 -8.37 38.55
N ALA A 577 12.78 -7.81 37.33
CA ALA A 577 13.74 -6.73 37.03
C ALA A 577 13.33 -5.38 37.60
N VAL A 578 12.03 -5.04 37.60
CA VAL A 578 11.51 -3.76 38.06
C VAL A 578 10.60 -3.93 39.27
N ALA A 579 9.50 -4.63 39.04
CA ALA A 579 8.60 -5.08 40.10
C ALA A 579 8.01 -6.41 39.63
N PRO A 580 7.69 -7.33 40.53
CA PRO A 580 7.05 -8.58 40.14
C PRO A 580 5.76 -8.34 39.37
N GLY A 581 5.69 -8.78 38.09
CA GLY A 581 4.53 -8.61 37.25
C GLY A 581 4.42 -7.25 36.54
N SER A 582 5.45 -6.42 36.53
CA SER A 582 5.50 -5.15 35.85
C SER A 582 6.81 -4.99 35.09
N PRO A 583 7.08 -5.79 34.03
CA PRO A 583 8.22 -5.58 33.14
C PRO A 583 8.09 -4.24 32.40
N THR A 584 9.21 -3.60 32.13
CA THR A 584 9.23 -2.27 31.48
C THR A 584 9.57 -2.33 30.00
N CYS A 585 9.69 -3.52 29.44
CA CYS A 585 10.09 -3.71 28.05
C CYS A 585 9.66 -5.10 27.55
N GLY A 586 9.36 -5.18 26.28
CA GLY A 586 9.08 -6.44 25.60
C GLY A 586 7.59 -6.70 25.31
N PRO A 587 7.26 -7.92 24.86
CA PRO A 587 5.95 -8.30 24.33
C PRO A 587 4.92 -8.64 25.42
N PHE A 588 5.11 -8.15 26.64
CA PHE A 588 4.14 -8.32 27.72
C PHE A 588 3.03 -7.28 27.58
N ALA A 589 1.83 -7.66 28.00
CA ALA A 589 0.62 -6.86 27.80
C ALA A 589 0.71 -5.43 28.39
N GLU A 590 1.46 -5.25 29.46
CA GLU A 590 1.69 -3.97 30.11
C GLU A 590 2.77 -3.12 29.46
N ASP A 591 3.65 -3.70 28.63
CA ASP A 591 4.81 -3.05 28.04
C ASP A 591 5.11 -3.57 26.63
N ALA A 592 4.09 -3.63 25.80
CA ALA A 592 4.23 -3.96 24.38
C ALA A 592 5.04 -2.93 23.58
N VAL A 593 5.40 -1.79 24.21
CA VAL A 593 6.19 -0.73 23.59
C VAL A 593 7.51 -0.56 24.34
N ILE A 594 8.63 -0.59 23.64
CA ILE A 594 9.94 -0.28 24.20
C ILE A 594 9.93 1.15 24.75
N THR A 595 10.29 1.30 26.00
CA THR A 595 10.39 2.63 26.62
C THR A 595 11.51 3.45 25.99
N SER A 596 11.38 4.78 26.01
CA SER A 596 12.39 5.69 25.46
C SER A 596 13.77 5.49 26.08
N SER A 597 13.86 4.97 27.31
CA SER A 597 15.15 4.70 27.98
C SER A 597 15.91 3.52 27.39
N THR A 598 15.25 2.60 26.69
CA THR A 598 15.88 1.45 26.04
C THR A 598 16.19 1.68 24.57
N ARG A 599 15.76 2.82 23.97
CA ARG A 599 16.04 3.21 22.59
C ARG A 599 17.31 4.04 22.54
N GLN A 600 18.46 3.38 22.37
CA GLN A 600 19.76 4.05 22.48
C GLN A 600 20.59 4.07 21.21
N VAL A 601 20.24 3.24 20.25
CA VAL A 601 21.06 3.09 19.04
C VAL A 601 20.48 3.93 17.91
N TYR A 602 21.30 4.79 17.36
CA TYR A 602 21.01 5.49 16.14
C TYR A 602 22.06 5.11 15.10
N ARG A 603 21.66 4.40 14.06
CA ARG A 603 22.36 4.10 12.82
C ARG A 603 23.90 4.10 12.90
N GLY A 604 24.44 3.21 13.72
CA GLY A 604 25.89 3.03 13.86
C GLY A 604 26.65 4.09 14.65
N THR A 605 26.00 5.19 15.09
CA THR A 605 26.63 6.23 15.88
C THR A 605 26.66 5.91 17.37
N ARG A 606 25.83 4.99 17.84
CA ARG A 606 25.57 4.65 19.25
C ARG A 606 25.17 5.85 20.13
N VAL A 607 24.77 6.95 19.53
CA VAL A 607 24.23 8.11 20.24
C VAL A 607 22.74 7.99 20.28
N GLY A 608 22.17 7.81 21.45
CA GLY A 608 20.71 7.75 21.64
C GLY A 608 20.05 9.09 21.34
N LEU A 609 18.79 9.04 20.90
CA LEU A 609 17.95 10.23 20.75
C LEU A 609 17.45 10.76 22.09
N GLY A 610 17.49 9.94 23.14
CA GLY A 610 17.09 10.31 24.50
C GLY A 610 15.59 10.10 24.76
N PRO A 611 15.12 10.47 25.97
CA PRO A 611 13.78 10.14 26.46
C PRO A 611 12.64 10.89 25.75
N ASN A 612 12.97 11.85 24.91
CA ASN A 612 11.97 12.63 24.17
C ASN A 612 11.50 11.95 22.89
N TYR A 613 12.06 10.80 22.54
CA TYR A 613 11.75 10.06 21.32
C TYR A 613 11.28 8.64 21.62
N GLY A 614 10.13 8.26 21.05
CA GLY A 614 9.71 6.87 20.92
C GLY A 614 10.36 6.20 19.73
N GLU A 615 9.65 5.29 19.02
CA GLU A 615 10.14 4.77 17.77
C GLU A 615 10.20 5.88 16.71
N VAL A 616 11.36 6.02 16.07
CA VAL A 616 11.58 6.97 14.98
C VAL A 616 12.14 6.21 13.78
N THR A 617 11.43 6.25 12.68
CA THR A 617 11.85 5.64 11.42
C THR A 617 12.29 6.68 10.40
N ALA A 618 13.14 6.28 9.46
CA ALA A 618 13.58 7.11 8.36
C ALA A 618 13.35 6.43 7.01
N GLN A 619 12.98 7.23 6.02
CA GLN A 619 13.03 6.85 4.61
C GLN A 619 14.44 7.11 4.09
N GLU A 620 15.17 6.05 3.79
CA GLU A 620 16.57 6.12 3.37
C GLU A 620 16.80 5.42 2.04
N THR A 621 17.69 5.99 1.22
CA THR A 621 18.05 5.42 -0.09
C THR A 621 19.16 4.37 0.05
N ILE A 622 18.88 3.31 0.78
CA ILE A 622 19.84 2.25 1.14
C ILE A 622 19.45 0.86 0.65
N ALA A 623 18.25 0.71 0.13
CA ALA A 623 17.76 -0.57 -0.36
C ALA A 623 18.23 -0.87 -1.78
N ASN A 624 18.28 -2.15 -2.11
CA ASN A 624 18.65 -2.67 -3.41
C ASN A 624 17.68 -3.77 -3.85
N SER A 625 17.56 -3.94 -5.17
CA SER A 625 16.79 -5.03 -5.76
C SER A 625 17.51 -5.61 -6.97
N ASN A 626 17.19 -6.85 -7.32
CA ASN A 626 17.56 -7.41 -8.60
C ASN A 626 16.47 -8.30 -9.16
N TYR A 627 16.28 -8.23 -10.45
CA TYR A 627 15.37 -9.06 -11.22
C TYR A 627 16.12 -9.65 -12.42
N ASP A 628 15.96 -10.95 -12.62
CA ASP A 628 16.50 -11.66 -13.76
C ASP A 628 15.44 -12.57 -14.35
N ALA A 629 15.28 -12.58 -15.69
CA ALA A 629 14.29 -13.41 -16.36
C ALA A 629 14.73 -13.92 -17.70
N LEU A 630 14.31 -15.14 -18.02
CA LEU A 630 14.23 -15.66 -19.38
C LEU A 630 12.77 -15.53 -19.85
N GLU A 631 12.58 -14.71 -20.88
CA GLU A 631 11.29 -14.50 -21.52
C GLU A 631 11.27 -15.17 -22.89
N THR A 632 10.25 -15.97 -23.15
CA THR A 632 10.07 -16.63 -24.44
C THR A 632 8.69 -16.32 -24.98
N THR A 633 8.60 -15.81 -26.19
CA THR A 633 7.34 -15.49 -26.85
C THR A 633 7.26 -16.19 -28.20
N LEU A 634 6.17 -16.92 -28.43
CA LEU A 634 5.85 -17.50 -29.73
C LEU A 634 4.59 -16.85 -30.27
N ARG A 635 4.71 -16.16 -31.39
CA ARG A 635 3.61 -15.51 -32.08
C ARG A 635 3.30 -16.24 -33.37
N TYR A 636 2.04 -16.60 -33.53
CA TYR A 636 1.52 -17.16 -34.78
C TYR A 636 0.37 -16.32 -35.29
N THR A 637 0.39 -15.98 -36.61
CA THR A 637 -0.70 -15.23 -37.25
C THR A 637 -1.08 -15.93 -38.55
N GLY A 638 -2.15 -16.70 -38.49
CA GLY A 638 -2.74 -17.39 -39.64
C GLY A 638 -4.03 -16.72 -40.09
N ARG A 639 -4.61 -17.25 -41.16
CA ARG A 639 -5.84 -16.70 -41.77
C ARG A 639 -7.06 -16.76 -40.84
N ARG A 640 -7.19 -17.83 -40.02
CA ARG A 640 -8.34 -18.08 -39.12
C ARG A 640 -7.96 -18.16 -37.67
N SER A 641 -6.70 -18.15 -37.36
CA SER A 641 -6.23 -18.26 -35.98
C SER A 641 -4.99 -17.37 -35.75
N SER A 642 -4.92 -16.78 -34.60
CA SER A 642 -3.73 -16.12 -34.09
C SER A 642 -3.48 -16.56 -32.64
N PHE A 643 -2.20 -16.73 -32.30
CA PHE A 643 -1.77 -17.13 -30.96
C PHE A 643 -0.59 -16.25 -30.56
N LEU A 644 -0.59 -15.85 -29.32
CA LEU A 644 0.56 -15.27 -28.64
C LEU A 644 0.78 -16.09 -27.38
N LEU A 645 1.85 -16.88 -27.36
CA LEU A 645 2.24 -17.67 -26.20
C LEU A 645 3.45 -17.02 -25.56
N GLY A 646 3.33 -16.60 -24.32
CA GLY A 646 4.40 -16.04 -23.52
C GLY A 646 4.74 -16.94 -22.34
N TYR A 647 6.02 -17.18 -22.12
CA TYR A 647 6.53 -17.88 -20.96
C TYR A 647 7.67 -17.09 -20.36
N THR A 648 7.56 -16.82 -19.07
CA THR A 648 8.62 -16.16 -18.29
C THR A 648 9.05 -17.08 -17.16
N TYR A 649 10.36 -17.27 -17.06
CA TYR A 649 11.03 -17.84 -15.90
C TYR A 649 11.86 -16.75 -15.25
N SER A 650 11.53 -16.38 -14.02
CA SER A 650 12.13 -15.20 -13.39
C SER A 650 12.43 -15.39 -11.91
N LYS A 651 13.24 -14.48 -11.39
CA LYS A 651 13.52 -14.30 -9.98
C LYS A 651 13.66 -12.82 -9.67
N SER A 652 12.85 -12.34 -8.72
CA SER A 652 12.97 -11.01 -8.14
C SER A 652 13.32 -11.10 -6.66
N ILE A 653 14.34 -10.34 -6.25
CA ILE A 653 14.83 -10.27 -4.87
C ILE A 653 14.97 -8.80 -4.50
N ASP A 654 14.49 -8.42 -3.32
CA ASP A 654 14.60 -7.06 -2.80
C ASP A 654 14.86 -7.05 -1.28
N GLN A 655 15.06 -5.87 -0.74
CA GLN A 655 15.14 -5.64 0.72
C GLN A 655 13.82 -5.12 1.29
N ALA A 656 12.99 -4.48 0.46
CA ALA A 656 11.61 -4.11 0.77
C ALA A 656 10.81 -4.10 -0.53
N SER A 657 9.63 -4.71 -0.55
CA SER A 657 8.74 -4.72 -1.71
C SER A 657 7.80 -3.50 -1.75
N ASN A 658 7.68 -2.78 -0.64
CA ASN A 658 6.93 -1.53 -0.50
C ASN A 658 7.47 -0.72 0.70
N LEU A 659 6.99 0.51 0.89
CA LEU A 659 7.39 1.38 2.00
C LEU A 659 6.88 0.90 3.37
N GLY A 660 5.92 0.00 3.43
CA GLY A 660 5.43 -0.59 4.68
C GLY A 660 6.35 -1.69 5.24
N GLU A 661 7.33 -2.16 4.47
CA GLU A 661 8.28 -3.17 4.92
C GLU A 661 9.53 -2.49 5.48
N GLN A 662 9.77 -2.64 6.77
CA GLN A 662 10.96 -2.09 7.40
C GLN A 662 12.21 -2.93 7.09
N LEU A 663 13.32 -2.24 6.94
CA LEU A 663 14.65 -2.84 6.85
C LEU A 663 15.19 -3.12 8.26
N ASN A 664 15.83 -4.27 8.44
CA ASN A 664 16.48 -4.60 9.72
C ASN A 664 17.63 -3.60 9.99
N PRO A 665 17.53 -2.74 11.03
CA PRO A 665 18.54 -1.72 11.32
C PRO A 665 19.88 -2.31 11.77
N LEU A 666 19.87 -3.55 12.26
CA LEU A 666 21.06 -4.26 12.74
C LEU A 666 21.74 -5.06 11.61
N ASP A 667 20.95 -5.56 10.65
CA ASP A 667 21.46 -6.32 9.50
C ASP A 667 20.65 -6.01 8.23
N LEU A 668 21.04 -4.98 7.50
CA LEU A 668 20.42 -4.61 6.22
C LEU A 668 20.50 -5.73 5.16
N ARG A 669 21.49 -6.62 5.23
CA ARG A 669 21.64 -7.72 4.28
C ARG A 669 20.69 -8.87 4.60
N GLY A 670 20.46 -9.13 5.87
CA GLY A 670 19.51 -10.15 6.34
C GLY A 670 18.07 -9.85 5.92
N THR A 671 17.74 -8.58 5.64
CA THR A 671 16.42 -8.18 5.14
C THR A 671 16.15 -8.66 3.69
N ARG A 672 17.18 -9.10 2.96
CA ARG A 672 17.04 -9.49 1.56
C ARG A 672 16.24 -10.79 1.41
N ALA A 673 15.14 -10.73 0.64
CA ALA A 673 14.23 -11.85 0.44
C ALA A 673 13.64 -11.85 -0.98
N ILE A 674 12.89 -12.88 -1.32
CA ILE A 674 12.09 -12.89 -2.55
C ILE A 674 11.10 -11.72 -2.49
N SER A 675 10.97 -10.96 -3.58
CA SER A 675 9.99 -9.86 -3.68
C SER A 675 8.56 -10.38 -3.54
N ALA A 676 7.69 -9.60 -2.88
CA ALA A 676 6.30 -10.02 -2.63
C ALA A 676 5.49 -10.34 -3.91
N PHE A 677 5.92 -9.79 -5.04
CA PHE A 677 5.30 -9.94 -6.35
C PHE A 677 6.06 -10.88 -7.30
N ASP A 678 7.08 -11.60 -6.82
CA ASP A 678 7.84 -12.54 -7.66
C ASP A 678 6.98 -13.70 -8.13
N MET A 679 7.13 -14.05 -9.41
CA MET A 679 6.47 -15.21 -10.03
C MET A 679 7.49 -16.03 -10.78
N LYS A 680 7.97 -17.11 -10.18
CA LYS A 680 9.02 -17.95 -10.74
C LYS A 680 8.72 -18.48 -12.14
N HIS A 681 7.48 -18.89 -12.38
CA HIS A 681 6.99 -19.36 -13.67
C HIS A 681 5.69 -18.64 -14.00
N ASN A 682 5.60 -18.05 -15.18
CA ASN A 682 4.39 -17.42 -15.68
C ASN A 682 4.20 -17.75 -17.16
N PHE A 683 3.16 -18.53 -17.47
CA PHE A 683 2.75 -18.85 -18.83
C PHE A 683 1.43 -18.17 -19.15
N VAL A 684 1.40 -17.43 -20.26
CA VAL A 684 0.21 -16.75 -20.76
C VAL A 684 0.00 -17.10 -22.22
N ALA A 685 -1.20 -17.57 -22.54
CA ALA A 685 -1.62 -17.83 -23.91
C ALA A 685 -2.80 -16.91 -24.26
N SER A 686 -2.60 -16.01 -25.21
CA SER A 686 -3.68 -15.22 -25.82
C SER A 686 -3.98 -15.78 -27.20
N TYR A 687 -5.24 -16.00 -27.51
CA TYR A 687 -5.66 -16.63 -28.75
C TYR A 687 -6.94 -16.03 -29.31
N GLN A 688 -7.04 -16.07 -30.64
CA GLN A 688 -8.25 -15.74 -31.38
C GLN A 688 -8.44 -16.76 -32.50
N LEU A 689 -9.62 -17.35 -32.55
CA LEU A 689 -10.00 -18.40 -33.48
C LEU A 689 -11.28 -18.00 -34.20
N ALA A 690 -11.22 -17.85 -35.52
CA ALA A 690 -12.43 -17.71 -36.32
C ALA A 690 -13.13 -19.06 -36.37
N LEU A 691 -14.34 -19.15 -35.85
CA LEU A 691 -15.13 -20.38 -35.79
C LEU A 691 -15.72 -20.68 -37.16
N PRO A 692 -15.49 -21.87 -37.75
CA PRO A 692 -15.87 -22.19 -39.11
C PRO A 692 -17.34 -22.62 -39.23
N PHE A 693 -18.28 -21.91 -38.62
CA PHE A 693 -19.71 -22.26 -38.68
C PHE A 693 -20.26 -22.11 -40.08
N ASP A 694 -19.70 -21.23 -40.94
CA ASP A 694 -19.97 -21.12 -42.37
C ASP A 694 -19.69 -22.42 -43.09
N GLN A 695 -18.60 -23.10 -42.76
CA GLN A 695 -18.22 -24.40 -43.35
C GLN A 695 -18.98 -25.58 -42.73
N LEU A 696 -19.14 -25.60 -41.41
CA LEU A 696 -19.81 -26.65 -40.68
C LEU A 696 -21.28 -26.80 -41.11
N PHE A 697 -21.97 -25.66 -41.24
CA PHE A 697 -23.37 -25.64 -41.67
C PHE A 697 -23.53 -25.50 -43.18
N ARG A 698 -22.41 -25.46 -43.95
CA ARG A 698 -22.39 -25.26 -45.41
C ARG A 698 -23.23 -24.10 -45.88
N ARG A 699 -23.32 -23.06 -45.10
CA ARG A 699 -24.09 -21.82 -45.38
C ARG A 699 -23.24 -20.65 -44.97
N ASN A 700 -23.01 -19.76 -45.92
CA ASN A 700 -22.36 -18.48 -45.68
C ASN A 700 -23.42 -17.37 -45.65
N ASN A 701 -23.91 -17.06 -44.48
CA ASN A 701 -24.88 -16.01 -44.21
C ASN A 701 -24.62 -15.26 -42.90
N ARG A 702 -25.40 -14.23 -42.61
CA ARG A 702 -25.24 -13.40 -41.41
C ARG A 702 -25.35 -14.16 -40.10
N LEU A 703 -25.90 -15.36 -40.07
CA LEU A 703 -26.01 -16.19 -38.86
C LEU A 703 -24.78 -17.07 -38.64
N THR A 704 -24.19 -17.59 -39.73
CA THR A 704 -23.08 -18.58 -39.66
C THR A 704 -21.69 -17.93 -39.81
N ASP A 705 -21.57 -16.80 -40.49
CA ASP A 705 -20.31 -16.09 -40.67
C ASP A 705 -20.01 -15.12 -39.49
N GLY A 706 -18.74 -14.75 -39.29
CA GLY A 706 -18.31 -13.75 -38.34
C GLY A 706 -18.31 -14.17 -36.86
N TRP A 707 -18.32 -15.47 -36.59
CA TRP A 707 -18.11 -15.98 -35.24
C TRP A 707 -16.62 -16.16 -34.93
N SER A 708 -16.20 -15.72 -33.75
CA SER A 708 -14.84 -15.97 -33.22
C SER A 708 -14.86 -16.27 -31.72
N LEU A 709 -13.94 -17.13 -31.34
CA LEU A 709 -13.58 -17.38 -29.94
C LEU A 709 -12.25 -16.73 -29.68
N ALA A 710 -12.18 -15.87 -28.69
CA ALA A 710 -10.94 -15.30 -28.19
C ALA A 710 -10.79 -15.64 -26.70
N GLY A 711 -9.57 -15.60 -26.21
CA GLY A 711 -9.34 -15.81 -24.79
C GLY A 711 -7.91 -15.56 -24.37
N THR A 712 -7.75 -15.42 -23.06
CA THR A 712 -6.45 -15.40 -22.37
C THR A 712 -6.46 -16.48 -21.30
N THR A 713 -5.46 -17.34 -21.36
CA THR A 713 -5.24 -18.39 -20.36
C THR A 713 -3.93 -18.13 -19.66
N ARG A 714 -3.92 -18.20 -18.34
CA ARG A 714 -2.75 -18.00 -17.51
C ARG A 714 -2.51 -19.15 -16.57
N PHE A 715 -1.26 -19.63 -16.54
CA PHE A 715 -0.74 -20.54 -15.52
C PHE A 715 0.50 -19.90 -14.91
N SER A 716 0.52 -19.76 -13.58
CA SER A 716 1.71 -19.24 -12.90
C SER A 716 1.92 -19.92 -11.55
N THR A 717 3.15 -19.84 -11.05
CA THR A 717 3.41 -20.05 -9.61
C THR A 717 2.60 -19.05 -8.80
N GLY A 718 2.28 -19.39 -7.56
CA GLY A 718 1.71 -18.46 -6.60
C GLY A 718 2.69 -17.33 -6.26
N LEU A 719 2.21 -16.33 -5.56
CA LEU A 719 3.06 -15.30 -4.97
C LEU A 719 3.78 -15.87 -3.73
N PRO A 720 4.94 -15.31 -3.35
CA PRO A 720 5.62 -15.69 -2.12
C PRO A 720 4.74 -15.46 -0.89
N VAL A 721 4.84 -16.36 0.07
CA VAL A 721 4.20 -16.21 1.38
C VAL A 721 5.07 -15.28 2.23
N THR A 722 4.49 -14.21 2.76
CA THR A 722 5.17 -13.31 3.69
C THR A 722 5.01 -13.86 5.10
N LEU A 723 6.12 -14.20 5.74
CA LEU A 723 6.16 -14.68 7.13
C LEU A 723 6.49 -13.50 8.06
N TYR A 724 5.79 -13.41 9.16
CA TYR A 724 6.05 -12.40 10.18
C TYR A 724 5.50 -12.84 11.55
N ASP A 725 5.99 -12.19 12.60
CA ASP A 725 5.49 -12.25 13.96
C ASP A 725 5.07 -10.81 14.33
N ASP A 726 3.85 -10.58 14.74
CA ASP A 726 3.34 -9.26 15.10
C ASP A 726 3.61 -8.89 16.56
N SER A 727 4.19 -9.83 17.34
CA SER A 727 4.70 -9.56 18.67
C SER A 727 6.15 -9.06 18.58
N ASP A 728 6.53 -8.09 19.40
CA ASP A 728 7.91 -7.55 19.43
C ASP A 728 8.85 -8.50 20.23
N ASN A 729 8.88 -9.79 19.85
CA ASN A 729 9.76 -10.76 20.50
C ASN A 729 11.24 -10.46 20.27
N SER A 730 11.59 -9.81 19.16
CA SER A 730 12.95 -9.33 18.92
C SER A 730 13.40 -8.23 19.90
N LEU A 731 12.47 -7.56 20.57
CA LEU A 731 12.70 -6.45 21.49
C LEU A 731 13.38 -5.24 20.83
N LEU A 732 13.19 -5.08 19.52
CA LEU A 732 13.65 -3.90 18.78
C LEU A 732 12.70 -2.72 18.89
N GLY A 733 11.46 -2.94 19.34
CA GLY A 733 10.42 -1.93 19.47
C GLY A 733 10.01 -1.33 18.13
N THR A 734 9.96 -2.16 17.12
CA THR A 734 9.61 -1.82 15.74
C THR A 734 8.15 -2.19 15.45
N LEU A 735 7.29 -1.99 16.42
CA LEU A 735 5.85 -2.22 16.26
C LEU A 735 5.30 -1.24 15.23
N GLY A 736 4.66 -1.76 14.20
CA GLY A 736 4.13 -0.96 13.11
C GLY A 736 3.13 0.10 13.59
N ASN A 737 3.30 1.32 13.15
CA ASN A 737 2.46 2.46 13.49
C ASN A 737 1.44 2.78 12.38
N GLY A 738 0.70 1.78 11.91
CA GLY A 738 -0.41 1.96 10.98
C GLY A 738 -0.04 2.10 9.49
N ILE A 739 1.11 2.66 9.15
CA ILE A 739 1.66 2.71 7.79
C ILE A 739 2.66 1.58 7.56
N ASN A 740 3.41 1.24 8.59
CA ASN A 740 4.41 0.19 8.58
C ASN A 740 3.88 -1.01 9.34
N ASN A 741 3.39 -2.02 8.63
CA ASN A 741 3.23 -3.33 9.25
C ASN A 741 4.61 -3.80 9.67
N ASN A 742 4.76 -4.23 10.93
CA ASN A 742 6.01 -4.78 11.39
C ASN A 742 6.24 -6.14 10.70
N LEU A 743 6.89 -6.11 9.55
CA LEU A 743 7.38 -7.32 8.87
C LEU A 743 8.87 -7.57 9.18
N LEU A 744 9.41 -6.95 10.22
CA LEU A 744 10.79 -7.13 10.62
C LEU A 744 10.97 -8.40 11.41
N ASP A 745 10.10 -8.65 12.39
CA ASP A 745 10.12 -9.87 13.17
C ASP A 745 9.58 -11.03 12.33
N THR A 746 10.36 -12.10 12.28
CA THR A 746 10.04 -13.31 11.51
C THR A 746 10.17 -14.52 12.42
N PRO A 747 9.39 -15.58 12.19
CA PRO A 747 9.45 -16.78 13.02
C PRO A 747 10.79 -17.52 12.87
N ASP A 748 11.06 -18.40 13.81
CA ASP A 748 12.09 -19.43 13.67
C ASP A 748 11.60 -20.57 12.77
N TYR A 749 12.47 -21.01 11.86
CA TYR A 749 12.24 -22.13 10.94
C TYR A 749 13.22 -23.26 11.23
N ASP A 750 12.70 -24.46 11.44
CA ASP A 750 13.49 -25.64 11.84
C ASP A 750 14.17 -26.38 10.68
N GLY A 751 13.90 -25.96 9.42
CA GLY A 751 14.44 -26.58 8.21
C GLY A 751 13.63 -27.78 7.69
N ALA A 752 12.49 -28.10 8.29
CA ALA A 752 11.65 -29.19 7.81
C ALA A 752 11.01 -28.89 6.43
N PRO A 753 10.70 -29.91 5.62
CA PRO A 753 10.04 -29.70 4.35
C PRO A 753 8.71 -28.95 4.48
N LEU A 754 8.49 -27.94 3.65
CA LEU A 754 7.30 -27.10 3.68
C LEU A 754 6.15 -27.70 2.87
N GLU A 755 6.42 -28.57 1.90
CA GLU A 755 5.40 -29.21 1.07
C GLU A 755 4.58 -30.20 1.91
N ILE A 756 3.27 -30.06 1.86
CA ILE A 756 2.32 -30.98 2.51
C ILE A 756 1.29 -31.45 1.48
N ASN A 757 0.86 -32.71 1.62
CA ASN A 757 -0.17 -33.29 0.75
C ASN A 757 -1.57 -32.96 1.31
N THR A 758 -1.92 -31.66 1.34
CA THR A 758 -3.26 -31.22 1.76
C THR A 758 -3.89 -30.39 0.65
N ASN A 759 -5.21 -30.33 0.66
CA ASN A 759 -5.94 -29.42 -0.22
C ASN A 759 -6.27 -28.13 0.57
N PRO A 760 -5.58 -27.02 0.31
CA PRO A 760 -5.80 -25.78 1.06
C PRO A 760 -7.20 -25.17 0.82
N ARG A 761 -7.91 -25.59 -0.24
CA ARG A 761 -9.32 -25.18 -0.51
C ARG A 761 -10.30 -25.68 0.55
N ASN A 762 -9.92 -26.65 1.36
CA ASN A 762 -10.76 -27.20 2.42
C ASN A 762 -10.45 -26.56 3.80
N GLY A 763 -9.86 -25.38 3.83
CA GLY A 763 -9.48 -24.67 5.06
C GLY A 763 -8.27 -25.29 5.78
N LYS A 764 -7.52 -26.18 5.12
CA LYS A 764 -6.26 -26.73 5.63
C LYS A 764 -5.11 -25.80 5.26
N SER A 765 -4.01 -25.90 6.00
CA SER A 765 -2.80 -25.11 5.72
C SER A 765 -2.26 -25.39 4.32
N ALA A 766 -1.72 -24.35 3.69
CA ALA A 766 -1.09 -24.40 2.37
C ALA A 766 0.36 -24.92 2.44
N PHE A 767 0.96 -24.90 3.61
CA PHE A 767 2.33 -25.39 3.86
C PHE A 767 2.43 -26.00 5.26
N ASN A 768 3.57 -26.61 5.59
CA ASN A 768 3.84 -27.21 6.89
C ASN A 768 4.07 -26.13 7.95
N VAL A 769 3.01 -25.76 8.66
CA VAL A 769 3.06 -24.76 9.73
C VAL A 769 3.84 -25.25 10.97
N ALA A 770 3.93 -26.57 11.19
CA ALA A 770 4.68 -27.11 12.34
C ALA A 770 6.21 -26.92 12.24
N ALA A 771 6.70 -26.52 11.07
CA ALA A 771 8.09 -26.18 10.84
C ALA A 771 8.48 -24.79 11.38
N PHE A 772 7.50 -24.00 11.85
CA PHE A 772 7.69 -22.64 12.33
C PHE A 772 7.28 -22.53 13.80
N SER A 773 7.98 -21.67 14.51
CA SER A 773 7.64 -21.24 15.87
C SER A 773 7.94 -19.75 16.01
N PRO A 774 7.26 -19.05 16.94
CA PRO A 774 7.69 -17.70 17.30
C PRO A 774 9.18 -17.69 17.65
N GLU A 775 9.86 -16.62 17.32
CA GLU A 775 11.27 -16.47 17.61
C GLU A 775 11.55 -16.37 19.12
N THR A 776 12.79 -16.63 19.50
CA THR A 776 13.22 -16.53 20.89
C THR A 776 13.26 -15.07 21.34
N LEU A 777 12.69 -14.77 22.50
CA LEU A 777 12.67 -13.43 23.08
C LEU A 777 14.06 -12.78 23.10
N GLY A 778 14.17 -11.57 22.57
CA GLY A 778 15.40 -10.79 22.41
C GLY A 778 16.23 -11.16 21.18
N HIS A 779 15.70 -11.99 20.29
CA HIS A 779 16.36 -12.40 19.05
C HIS A 779 15.41 -12.25 17.86
N LEU A 780 15.97 -11.93 16.72
CA LEU A 780 15.24 -12.05 15.44
C LEU A 780 15.18 -13.51 15.01
N GLY A 781 14.07 -13.94 14.45
CA GLY A 781 13.93 -15.28 13.91
C GLY A 781 14.85 -15.54 12.70
N ASN A 782 15.09 -16.80 12.43
CA ASN A 782 15.99 -17.25 11.39
C ASN A 782 15.34 -17.39 10.01
N ALA A 783 14.02 -17.33 9.91
CA ALA A 783 13.32 -17.39 8.64
C ALA A 783 13.49 -16.08 7.86
N SER A 784 13.78 -16.17 6.56
CA SER A 784 13.61 -15.01 5.69
C SER A 784 12.12 -14.68 5.58
N ARG A 785 11.76 -13.39 5.52
CA ARG A 785 10.37 -12.96 5.40
C ARG A 785 9.61 -13.57 4.20
N ARG A 786 10.33 -13.99 3.14
CA ARG A 786 9.79 -14.71 1.97
C ARG A 786 10.85 -15.60 1.35
N PHE A 787 10.63 -16.89 1.27
CA PHE A 787 11.56 -17.83 0.63
C PHE A 787 10.87 -19.00 -0.09
N PHE A 788 9.53 -19.08 -0.03
CA PHE A 788 8.72 -20.06 -0.74
C PHE A 788 7.43 -19.42 -1.28
N TYR A 789 6.69 -20.16 -2.12
CA TYR A 789 5.54 -19.65 -2.85
C TYR A 789 4.24 -20.28 -2.34
N GLY A 790 3.19 -19.49 -2.33
CA GLY A 790 1.83 -19.95 -2.09
C GLY A 790 1.22 -20.71 -3.28
N PRO A 791 -0.09 -21.00 -3.24
CA PRO A 791 -0.79 -21.73 -4.29
C PRO A 791 -0.73 -21.05 -5.64
N GLY A 792 -0.55 -21.84 -6.70
CA GLY A 792 -0.45 -21.37 -8.08
C GLY A 792 -1.78 -20.85 -8.64
N ILE A 793 -1.69 -20.11 -9.72
CA ILE A 793 -2.81 -19.49 -10.44
C ILE A 793 -3.05 -20.25 -11.73
N ASN A 794 -4.34 -20.57 -12.02
CA ASN A 794 -4.79 -21.03 -13.32
C ASN A 794 -6.09 -20.31 -13.69
N ASN A 795 -6.01 -19.36 -14.60
CA ASN A 795 -7.14 -18.54 -14.99
C ASN A 795 -7.44 -18.66 -16.48
N PHE A 796 -8.74 -18.61 -16.83
CA PHE A 796 -9.23 -18.64 -18.19
C PHE A 796 -10.26 -17.54 -18.39
N ASP A 797 -9.92 -16.56 -19.21
CA ASP A 797 -10.84 -15.53 -19.66
C ASP A 797 -11.21 -15.83 -21.11
N LEU A 798 -12.51 -15.97 -21.36
CA LEU A 798 -13.02 -16.37 -22.67
C LEU A 798 -14.00 -15.33 -23.22
N THR A 799 -13.92 -15.11 -24.53
CA THR A 799 -14.82 -14.21 -25.25
C THR A 799 -15.38 -14.91 -26.48
N LEU A 800 -16.69 -15.05 -26.54
CA LEU A 800 -17.38 -15.42 -27.77
C LEU A 800 -17.89 -14.17 -28.47
N ASN A 801 -17.41 -13.95 -29.67
CA ASN A 801 -17.72 -12.77 -30.48
C ASN A 801 -18.52 -13.14 -31.73
N LYS A 802 -19.51 -12.31 -32.05
CA LYS A 802 -20.29 -12.39 -33.27
C LYS A 802 -20.31 -11.02 -33.97
N LEU A 803 -19.64 -10.94 -35.10
CA LEU A 803 -19.66 -9.76 -35.99
C LEU A 803 -20.71 -9.94 -37.08
N VAL A 804 -21.65 -9.01 -37.19
CA VAL A 804 -22.66 -8.95 -38.25
C VAL A 804 -22.40 -7.71 -39.09
N ARG A 805 -21.99 -7.90 -40.35
CA ARG A 805 -21.85 -6.82 -41.30
C ARG A 805 -23.23 -6.46 -41.83
N LEU A 806 -23.69 -5.23 -41.61
CA LEU A 806 -24.97 -4.71 -42.09
C LEU A 806 -24.83 -4.12 -43.48
N THR A 807 -23.79 -3.31 -43.70
CA THR A 807 -23.34 -2.73 -44.96
C THR A 807 -21.82 -2.76 -45.02
N GLU A 808 -21.22 -2.24 -46.10
CA GLU A 808 -19.76 -2.12 -46.20
C GLU A 808 -19.15 -1.23 -45.11
N SER A 809 -19.87 -0.19 -44.65
CA SER A 809 -19.42 0.75 -43.62
C SER A 809 -20.04 0.50 -42.23
N LYS A 810 -21.06 -0.35 -42.12
CA LYS A 810 -21.78 -0.53 -40.85
C LYS A 810 -21.72 -1.97 -40.38
N SER A 811 -21.36 -2.16 -39.11
CA SER A 811 -21.34 -3.47 -38.49
C SER A 811 -21.90 -3.44 -37.07
N LEU A 812 -22.44 -4.58 -36.65
CA LEU A 812 -22.92 -4.85 -35.29
C LEU A 812 -22.13 -6.00 -34.72
N GLU A 813 -21.52 -5.79 -33.58
CA GLU A 813 -20.71 -6.79 -32.86
C GLU A 813 -21.40 -7.12 -31.53
N PHE A 814 -21.61 -8.40 -31.30
CA PHE A 814 -22.10 -8.94 -30.01
C PHE A 814 -20.99 -9.72 -29.36
N ARG A 815 -20.75 -9.48 -28.07
CA ARG A 815 -19.74 -10.18 -27.29
C ARG A 815 -20.34 -10.74 -26.01
N LEU A 816 -20.01 -11.98 -25.74
CA LEU A 816 -20.19 -12.67 -24.45
C LEU A 816 -18.79 -12.88 -23.88
N GLU A 817 -18.49 -12.25 -22.77
CA GLU A 817 -17.21 -12.32 -22.10
C GLU A 817 -17.37 -13.01 -20.74
N ALA A 818 -16.51 -13.94 -20.44
CA ALA A 818 -16.48 -14.67 -19.19
C ALA A 818 -15.08 -14.57 -18.59
N PHE A 819 -14.93 -13.76 -17.57
CA PHE A 819 -13.71 -13.67 -16.78
C PHE A 819 -13.73 -14.77 -15.71
N ASN A 820 -12.59 -15.44 -15.50
CA ASN A 820 -12.53 -16.66 -14.69
C ASN A 820 -13.64 -17.66 -15.11
N ALA A 821 -13.66 -18.01 -16.40
CA ALA A 821 -14.76 -18.73 -17.05
C ALA A 821 -15.15 -20.02 -16.33
N PHE A 822 -14.21 -20.73 -15.73
CA PHE A 822 -14.45 -21.97 -14.98
C PHE A 822 -14.79 -21.75 -13.50
N ASN A 823 -14.89 -20.50 -13.04
CA ASN A 823 -15.16 -20.16 -11.64
C ASN A 823 -14.19 -20.83 -10.67
N HIS A 824 -12.92 -20.88 -11.05
CA HIS A 824 -11.87 -21.47 -10.25
C HIS A 824 -11.35 -20.44 -9.23
N ALA A 825 -11.34 -20.78 -7.93
CA ALA A 825 -10.82 -19.90 -6.91
C ALA A 825 -9.31 -19.68 -7.13
N GLN A 826 -8.93 -18.41 -7.33
CA GLN A 826 -7.55 -17.96 -7.51
C GLN A 826 -7.07 -17.34 -6.20
N PHE A 827 -6.08 -17.96 -5.57
CA PHE A 827 -5.50 -17.47 -4.33
C PHE A 827 -4.39 -16.47 -4.66
N TYR A 828 -4.81 -15.28 -5.07
CA TYR A 828 -3.94 -14.26 -5.60
C TYR A 828 -3.80 -13.09 -4.63
N GLY A 829 -2.57 -12.71 -4.36
CA GLY A 829 -2.18 -11.63 -3.48
C GLY A 829 -1.10 -12.09 -2.48
N PRO A 830 -0.18 -11.23 -2.08
CA PRO A 830 0.87 -11.56 -1.12
C PRO A 830 0.33 -11.95 0.26
N ALA A 831 -0.88 -11.50 0.60
CA ALA A 831 -1.59 -11.85 1.83
C ALA A 831 -2.71 -12.90 1.61
N SER A 832 -2.71 -13.64 0.50
CA SER A 832 -3.75 -14.66 0.28
C SER A 832 -3.58 -15.89 1.16
N VAL A 833 -2.34 -16.14 1.60
CA VAL A 833 -2.00 -17.14 2.63
C VAL A 833 -1.56 -16.35 3.86
N ASP A 834 -2.15 -16.65 5.00
CA ASP A 834 -1.78 -16.04 6.28
C ASP A 834 -0.38 -16.47 6.67
N GLY A 835 0.50 -15.51 6.93
CA GLY A 835 1.89 -15.73 7.31
C GLY A 835 2.23 -15.27 8.72
N GLU A 836 1.24 -14.83 9.52
CA GLU A 836 1.39 -14.45 10.92
C GLU A 836 1.48 -15.70 11.81
N VAL A 837 2.64 -15.93 12.41
CA VAL A 837 2.93 -17.17 13.14
C VAL A 837 2.02 -17.39 14.35
N ASN A 838 1.54 -16.31 14.98
CA ASN A 838 0.68 -16.37 16.16
C ASN A 838 -0.82 -16.37 15.82
N ASP A 839 -1.20 -16.12 14.52
CA ASP A 839 -2.61 -16.12 14.13
C ASP A 839 -3.17 -17.55 14.06
N PRO A 840 -4.39 -17.81 14.54
CA PRO A 840 -5.07 -19.11 14.39
C PRO A 840 -5.25 -19.57 12.93
N ASN A 841 -5.13 -18.64 11.96
CA ASN A 841 -5.18 -18.93 10.54
C ASN A 841 -3.81 -19.14 9.89
N PHE A 842 -2.72 -19.12 10.66
CA PHE A 842 -1.37 -19.31 10.14
C PHE A 842 -1.29 -20.45 9.13
N GLY A 843 -0.79 -20.13 7.94
CA GLY A 843 -0.68 -21.07 6.82
C GLY A 843 -1.98 -21.33 6.04
N ARG A 844 -3.12 -20.78 6.45
CA ARG A 844 -4.39 -20.95 5.75
C ARG A 844 -4.59 -19.90 4.66
N ILE A 845 -5.46 -20.23 3.72
CA ILE A 845 -5.89 -19.25 2.71
C ILE A 845 -6.99 -18.39 3.30
N VAL A 846 -6.76 -17.09 3.35
CA VAL A 846 -7.67 -16.08 3.93
C VAL A 846 -8.30 -15.17 2.87
N SER A 847 -7.78 -15.17 1.64
CA SER A 847 -8.36 -14.39 0.56
C SER A 847 -8.24 -15.07 -0.81
N ALA A 848 -9.12 -14.71 -1.72
CA ALA A 848 -9.11 -15.15 -3.11
C ALA A 848 -9.53 -14.00 -4.04
N ALA A 849 -9.08 -14.07 -5.30
CA ALA A 849 -9.56 -13.17 -6.34
C ALA A 849 -11.05 -13.36 -6.64
N SER A 850 -11.63 -12.38 -7.32
CA SER A 850 -13.06 -12.34 -7.64
C SER A 850 -13.54 -13.62 -8.34
N PRO A 851 -14.78 -14.05 -8.08
CA PRO A 851 -15.40 -15.20 -8.76
C PRO A 851 -15.63 -14.86 -10.24
N ARG A 852 -16.21 -15.82 -10.97
CA ARG A 852 -16.54 -15.63 -12.39
C ARG A 852 -17.44 -14.42 -12.61
N LEU A 853 -17.02 -13.54 -13.52
CA LEU A 853 -17.81 -12.42 -14.01
C LEU A 853 -18.23 -12.67 -15.45
N LEU A 854 -19.51 -12.43 -15.77
CA LEU A 854 -20.05 -12.50 -17.12
C LEU A 854 -20.43 -11.11 -17.59
N GLN A 855 -20.01 -10.77 -18.82
CA GLN A 855 -20.33 -9.50 -19.45
C GLN A 855 -20.94 -9.73 -20.84
N LEU A 856 -22.01 -9.00 -21.13
CA LEU A 856 -22.60 -8.91 -22.46
C LEU A 856 -22.35 -7.52 -23.03
N ALA A 857 -21.84 -7.46 -24.24
CA ALA A 857 -21.57 -6.18 -24.89
C ALA A 857 -22.13 -6.19 -26.33
N THR A 858 -22.61 -5.02 -26.76
CA THR A 858 -23.01 -4.77 -28.15
C THR A 858 -22.35 -3.49 -28.63
N LYS A 859 -21.69 -3.56 -29.80
CA LYS A 859 -21.03 -2.42 -30.42
C LYS A 859 -21.57 -2.22 -31.83
N PHE A 860 -22.02 -1.02 -32.09
CA PHE A 860 -22.38 -0.60 -33.42
C PHE A 860 -21.29 0.33 -33.99
N SER A 861 -20.77 -0.01 -35.16
CA SER A 861 -19.80 0.78 -35.91
C SER A 861 -20.41 1.24 -37.21
N PHE A 862 -20.23 2.54 -37.53
CA PHE A 862 -20.81 3.19 -38.71
C PHE A 862 -19.84 4.16 -39.36
#